data_add86d4bc2d70aac7a33743b58c5ef8b
#
_entry.id   add86d4bc2d70aac7a33743b58c5ef8b
#
_cell.length_a   1.000
_cell.length_b   1.000
_cell.length_c   1.000
_cell.angle_alpha   90.00
_cell.angle_beta   90.00
_cell.angle_gamma   90.00
#
_symmetry.space_group_name_H-M   'P 1'
#
loop_
_entity.id
_entity.type
_entity.pdbx_description
1 polymer ?
#
loop_
_entity_poly.entity_id
_entity_poly.type
_entity_poly.pdbx_seq_one_letter_code
_entity_poly.pdbx_strand_id
1 'polypeptide(L)'
;MATRAATKIYTSRLFLILGAFAFVFASIFYIPSAGSRSHAQVGRVATAPVVATSGVKVDPLLVKYFSTSAAGTSVPVVITYKSRPSTPEFNRLQAIGIKKGVALRELPMVIAPMNAVQLSALRSQTGVRSISANRIMKTFTNESRKFIGVPQLWADAEATRANQQHPGMPISGKGIGIGYLDTGLDATHADLKYGTKTVQNVIQPMSETTVGDGGLAIGIGINVFDNLYESAGFYAPVYLEDQLHSDIESGHGTHGAGVATGTGVQSGGFYGGVAPGASLIMVNSGNELGLPLVSILGAYDYFLVNQFRYNIRIINNSWGGSLDEAGIDPDYPINIATREAHDRNITVVFAAGNAGDTPTSINPYSTMPWTISVAAGQKRGLGTPADFSSRGVDNGTGVDVAGQPADPTLKPNLRPDITAPGVDIKSARMKGAGLTNTAGTIPVFVGSNDVSTIPPAYLPFYTTSQGTSFACPHVTGVVALMLEANPRLTPDEVVTILRATANPMPYEERVVGAGYVDARNAVRRVLGLSAVAHPFNLFPQPGGPEIVDPEGDQVFGTGAGAGVASDAQDILSTDYAYDAANRQIVYTLTLKNAATRTEGMSWLISSDFGPITIYVTATASDTGTMSYTYGKIDNSLAVRSQDDLGDADSGEVRGNQIIIRLSVDKLAAPTALGYDPVGKTSTATEALSQVGVGLLFAADTANGADFKVE
;
A
#
# COMPACT_ATOMS: atom_id res chain seq x y z
N MET A 1 62.50 10.21 11.70
CA MET A 1 62.05 10.63 10.33
C MET A 1 61.30 9.50 9.62
N ALA A 2 60.21 9.00 10.17
CA ALA A 2 59.44 7.94 9.55
C ALA A 2 57.93 8.00 9.94
N THR A 3 57.37 9.20 10.10
CA THR A 3 55.95 9.34 10.54
C THR A 3 55.19 10.45 9.81
N ARG A 4 55.63 10.87 8.62
CA ARG A 4 54.93 11.91 7.82
C ARG A 4 54.54 11.50 6.40
N ALA A 5 54.66 10.23 6.01
CA ALA A 5 54.35 9.76 4.65
C ALA A 5 53.02 8.95 4.56
N ALA A 6 52.41 8.57 5.68
CA ALA A 6 51.20 7.74 5.66
C ALA A 6 49.87 8.50 5.63
N THR A 7 49.90 9.81 5.90
CA THR A 7 48.63 10.59 6.04
C THR A 7 48.14 11.28 4.74
N LYS A 8 48.94 11.22 3.66
CA LYS A 8 48.61 11.89 2.39
C LYS A 8 47.94 11.00 1.33
N ILE A 9 47.89 9.68 1.57
CA ILE A 9 47.30 8.73 0.59
C ILE A 9 45.84 8.37 0.93
N TYR A 10 45.41 8.59 2.16
CA TYR A 10 44.02 8.28 2.57
C TYR A 10 43.01 9.41 2.24
N THR A 11 43.42 10.66 2.10
CA THR A 11 42.53 11.77 1.81
C THR A 11 42.17 11.93 0.32
N SER A 12 42.95 11.39 -0.59
CA SER A 12 42.66 11.49 -2.04
C SER A 12 41.71 10.38 -2.55
N ARG A 13 41.59 9.26 -1.82
CA ARG A 13 40.63 8.19 -2.20
C ARG A 13 39.22 8.40 -1.61
N LEU A 14 39.09 9.15 -0.53
CA LEU A 14 37.81 9.45 0.08
C LEU A 14 37.03 10.53 -0.74
N PHE A 15 37.71 11.47 -1.39
CA PHE A 15 37.08 12.49 -2.25
C PHE A 15 36.63 11.94 -3.60
N LEU A 16 37.21 10.84 -4.10
CA LEU A 16 36.78 10.21 -5.36
C LEU A 16 35.55 9.32 -5.18
N ILE A 17 35.31 8.78 -4.00
CA ILE A 17 34.11 7.98 -3.71
C ILE A 17 32.90 8.87 -3.42
N LEU A 18 33.08 10.02 -2.79
CA LEU A 18 32.02 11.00 -2.56
C LEU A 18 31.59 11.75 -3.83
N GLY A 19 32.50 11.91 -4.81
CA GLY A 19 32.20 12.53 -6.11
C GLY A 19 31.40 11.64 -7.05
N ALA A 20 31.54 10.32 -6.96
CA ALA A 20 30.77 9.37 -7.78
C ALA A 20 29.35 9.16 -7.27
N PHE A 21 29.10 9.27 -5.95
CA PHE A 21 27.75 9.19 -5.39
C PHE A 21 26.89 10.44 -5.64
N ALA A 22 27.49 11.61 -5.79
CA ALA A 22 26.74 12.84 -6.08
C ALA A 22 26.22 12.92 -7.53
N PHE A 23 26.80 12.14 -8.48
CA PHE A 23 26.38 12.18 -9.89
C PHE A 23 25.26 11.19 -10.23
N VAL A 24 25.05 10.15 -9.42
CA VAL A 24 23.97 9.16 -9.63
C VAL A 24 22.64 9.64 -9.03
N PHE A 25 22.67 10.50 -8.00
CA PHE A 25 21.46 11.02 -7.37
C PHE A 25 20.85 12.25 -8.05
N ALA A 26 21.59 12.96 -8.91
CA ALA A 26 21.07 14.13 -9.64
C ALA A 26 20.17 13.77 -10.84
N SER A 27 20.08 12.49 -11.22
CA SER A 27 19.30 12.06 -12.38
C SER A 27 17.90 11.54 -12.03
N ILE A 28 17.53 11.45 -10.75
CA ILE A 28 16.27 10.82 -10.31
C ILE A 28 15.18 11.84 -9.90
N PHE A 29 15.52 13.13 -9.75
CA PHE A 29 14.56 14.17 -9.37
C PHE A 29 14.52 15.37 -10.32
N TYR A 30 14.34 15.13 -11.63
CA TYR A 30 13.95 16.19 -12.54
C TYR A 30 12.44 16.07 -12.82
N ILE A 31 11.62 16.74 -12.01
CA ILE A 31 10.22 17.04 -12.34
C ILE A 31 10.24 18.40 -13.05
N PRO A 32 9.85 18.49 -14.32
CA PRO A 32 9.72 19.79 -14.96
C PRO A 32 8.52 20.51 -14.33
N SER A 33 8.77 21.73 -13.86
CA SER A 33 7.73 22.66 -13.43
C SER A 33 6.73 22.89 -14.55
N ALA A 34 5.45 22.70 -14.25
CA ALA A 34 4.34 22.92 -15.15
C ALA A 34 4.24 24.41 -15.55
N GLY A 35 4.49 24.68 -16.81
CA GLY A 35 4.09 25.92 -17.45
C GLY A 35 2.60 25.92 -17.76
N SER A 36 1.98 27.04 -17.45
CA SER A 36 0.68 27.60 -17.93
C SER A 36 -0.33 26.63 -18.58
N ARG A 37 -1.47 26.49 -17.92
CA ARG A 37 -2.69 25.85 -18.44
C ARG A 37 -3.23 26.65 -19.64
N SER A 38 -3.18 26.07 -20.83
CA SER A 38 -4.11 26.35 -21.89
C SER A 38 -5.16 25.23 -21.89
N HIS A 39 -6.45 25.60 -21.81
CA HIS A 39 -7.54 24.65 -22.02
C HIS A 39 -7.46 24.11 -23.46
N ALA A 40 -6.92 22.91 -23.60
CA ALA A 40 -7.03 22.16 -24.83
C ALA A 40 -8.38 21.42 -24.79
N GLN A 41 -9.25 21.74 -25.75
CA GLN A 41 -10.43 20.94 -26.06
C GLN A 41 -10.02 19.47 -26.18
N VAL A 42 -10.77 18.59 -25.50
CA VAL A 42 -10.68 17.15 -25.67
C VAL A 42 -11.03 16.83 -27.12
N GLY A 43 -10.03 16.73 -27.95
CA GLY A 43 -10.18 16.17 -29.29
C GLY A 43 -10.56 14.69 -29.11
N ARG A 44 -11.69 14.29 -29.73
CA ARG A 44 -12.06 12.89 -29.90
C ARG A 44 -10.85 12.16 -30.44
N VAL A 45 -10.28 11.25 -29.65
CA VAL A 45 -9.32 10.28 -30.14
C VAL A 45 -10.05 9.48 -31.21
N ALA A 46 -9.59 9.57 -32.43
CA ALA A 46 -10.12 8.78 -33.53
C ALA A 46 -9.89 7.31 -33.17
N THR A 47 -10.97 6.60 -32.86
CA THR A 47 -10.95 5.16 -32.68
C THR A 47 -10.55 4.52 -33.99
N ALA A 48 -9.34 3.99 -34.05
CA ALA A 48 -9.00 3.04 -35.10
C ALA A 48 -9.98 1.86 -35.01
N PRO A 49 -10.56 1.40 -36.14
CA PRO A 49 -11.50 0.29 -36.08
C PRO A 49 -10.80 -0.93 -35.50
N VAL A 50 -11.27 -1.45 -34.38
CA VAL A 50 -10.84 -2.74 -33.85
C VAL A 50 -11.43 -3.79 -34.81
N VAL A 51 -10.62 -4.23 -35.74
CA VAL A 51 -10.91 -5.43 -36.53
C VAL A 51 -10.86 -6.59 -35.54
N ALA A 52 -12.01 -7.18 -35.28
CA ALA A 52 -12.13 -8.45 -34.57
C ALA A 52 -11.39 -9.53 -35.35
N THR A 53 -10.10 -9.65 -35.17
CA THR A 53 -9.30 -10.71 -35.72
C THR A 53 -9.41 -11.91 -34.78
N SER A 54 -9.94 -13.01 -35.30
CA SER A 54 -9.91 -14.37 -34.74
C SER A 54 -8.47 -14.92 -34.67
N GLY A 55 -7.54 -14.15 -34.12
CA GLY A 55 -6.10 -14.41 -34.04
C GLY A 55 -5.58 -14.40 -32.62
N VAL A 56 -4.38 -14.94 -32.43
CA VAL A 56 -3.63 -14.89 -31.17
C VAL A 56 -3.39 -13.42 -30.76
N LYS A 57 -3.81 -13.04 -29.54
CA LYS A 57 -3.51 -11.71 -28.99
C LYS A 57 -2.01 -11.60 -28.70
N VAL A 58 -1.37 -10.54 -29.15
CA VAL A 58 0.04 -10.27 -28.90
C VAL A 58 0.19 -8.96 -28.18
N ASP A 59 0.94 -8.97 -27.09
CA ASP A 59 1.29 -7.78 -26.31
C ASP A 59 1.91 -6.70 -27.23
N PRO A 60 1.34 -5.48 -27.28
CA PRO A 60 1.88 -4.36 -28.07
C PRO A 60 3.35 -4.06 -27.77
N LEU A 61 3.80 -4.27 -26.52
CA LEU A 61 5.19 -4.07 -26.12
C LEU A 61 6.13 -5.01 -26.88
N LEU A 62 5.75 -6.28 -27.06
CA LEU A 62 6.54 -7.23 -27.87
C LEU A 62 6.62 -6.81 -29.34
N VAL A 63 5.50 -6.33 -29.88
CA VAL A 63 5.46 -5.84 -31.28
C VAL A 63 6.41 -4.64 -31.42
N LYS A 64 6.33 -3.68 -30.53
CA LYS A 64 7.20 -2.50 -30.51
C LYS A 64 8.67 -2.91 -30.32
N TYR A 65 8.97 -3.76 -29.35
CA TYR A 65 10.32 -4.21 -29.06
C TYR A 65 10.97 -4.89 -30.29
N PHE A 66 10.30 -5.85 -30.89
CA PHE A 66 10.85 -6.59 -32.04
C PHE A 66 10.92 -5.77 -33.32
N SER A 67 10.18 -4.66 -33.43
CA SER A 67 10.31 -3.73 -34.57
C SER A 67 11.60 -2.91 -34.54
N THR A 68 12.22 -2.78 -33.36
CA THR A 68 13.43 -1.97 -33.15
C THR A 68 14.66 -2.79 -32.77
N SER A 69 14.49 -4.09 -32.45
CA SER A 69 15.57 -4.96 -32.01
C SER A 69 16.33 -5.60 -33.17
N ALA A 70 17.60 -5.93 -32.93
CA ALA A 70 18.43 -6.67 -33.90
C ALA A 70 17.81 -8.04 -34.24
N ALA A 71 17.97 -8.49 -35.47
CA ALA A 71 17.49 -9.83 -35.88
C ALA A 71 18.12 -10.91 -35.00
N GLY A 72 17.27 -11.79 -34.47
CA GLY A 72 17.72 -12.87 -33.58
C GLY A 72 17.70 -12.55 -32.09
N THR A 73 17.48 -11.29 -31.69
CA THR A 73 17.27 -10.94 -30.27
C THR A 73 16.10 -11.73 -29.71
N SER A 74 16.31 -12.38 -28.56
CA SER A 74 15.31 -13.21 -27.88
C SER A 74 15.02 -12.64 -26.49
N VAL A 75 13.74 -12.60 -26.12
CA VAL A 75 13.28 -12.16 -24.79
C VAL A 75 12.31 -13.18 -24.19
N PRO A 76 12.26 -13.28 -22.86
CA PRO A 76 11.28 -14.15 -22.22
C PRO A 76 9.85 -13.64 -22.47
N VAL A 77 8.97 -14.55 -22.86
CA VAL A 77 7.54 -14.27 -23.06
C VAL A 77 6.69 -15.32 -22.37
N VAL A 78 5.44 -14.96 -22.09
CA VAL A 78 4.42 -15.89 -21.62
C VAL A 78 3.50 -16.25 -22.79
N ILE A 79 3.47 -17.52 -23.15
CA ILE A 79 2.57 -18.08 -24.15
C ILE A 79 1.38 -18.69 -23.42
N THR A 80 0.20 -18.10 -23.54
CA THR A 80 -1.02 -18.60 -22.94
C THR A 80 -1.80 -19.43 -23.94
N TYR A 81 -2.21 -20.61 -23.56
CA TYR A 81 -3.03 -21.53 -24.36
C TYR A 81 -4.50 -21.45 -23.95
N LYS A 82 -5.39 -21.95 -24.83
CA LYS A 82 -6.83 -22.07 -24.55
C LYS A 82 -7.14 -23.19 -23.55
N SER A 83 -6.27 -24.18 -23.48
CA SER A 83 -6.30 -25.29 -22.53
C SER A 83 -4.86 -25.68 -22.18
N ARG A 84 -4.69 -26.47 -21.14
CA ARG A 84 -3.36 -26.93 -20.72
C ARG A 84 -2.56 -27.51 -21.86
N PRO A 85 -1.33 -27.03 -22.13
CA PRO A 85 -0.52 -27.53 -23.24
C PRO A 85 -0.11 -28.98 -23.01
N SER A 86 0.00 -29.73 -24.10
CA SER A 86 0.33 -31.16 -24.14
C SER A 86 1.44 -31.42 -25.15
N THR A 87 1.84 -32.68 -25.34
CA THR A 87 2.91 -33.05 -26.29
C THR A 87 2.76 -32.41 -27.67
N PRO A 88 1.57 -32.34 -28.30
CA PRO A 88 1.41 -31.67 -29.61
C PRO A 88 1.77 -30.19 -29.58
N GLU A 89 1.45 -29.44 -28.49
CA GLU A 89 1.78 -28.04 -28.35
C GLU A 89 3.30 -27.87 -28.17
N PHE A 90 3.95 -28.68 -27.35
CA PHE A 90 5.40 -28.67 -27.18
C PHE A 90 6.15 -28.99 -28.44
N ASN A 91 5.69 -30.01 -29.23
CA ASN A 91 6.28 -30.33 -30.52
C ASN A 91 6.17 -29.18 -31.53
N ARG A 92 5.08 -28.39 -31.47
CA ARG A 92 4.93 -27.17 -32.31
C ARG A 92 5.92 -26.10 -31.90
N LEU A 93 6.16 -25.87 -30.58
CA LEU A 93 7.15 -24.94 -30.12
C LEU A 93 8.57 -25.36 -30.58
N GLN A 94 8.90 -26.64 -30.45
CA GLN A 94 10.18 -27.17 -30.94
C GLN A 94 10.36 -26.99 -32.45
N ALA A 95 9.31 -27.20 -33.21
CA ALA A 95 9.33 -27.07 -34.69
C ALA A 95 9.64 -25.64 -35.16
N ILE A 96 9.26 -24.62 -34.37
CA ILE A 96 9.60 -23.21 -34.64
C ILE A 96 10.90 -22.76 -33.93
N GLY A 97 11.65 -23.69 -33.34
CA GLY A 97 12.95 -23.42 -32.74
C GLY A 97 12.90 -22.97 -31.25
N ILE A 98 11.75 -23.06 -30.61
CA ILE A 98 11.64 -22.88 -29.13
C ILE A 98 11.88 -24.25 -28.50
N LYS A 99 13.13 -24.52 -28.12
CA LYS A 99 13.59 -25.85 -27.67
C LYS A 99 13.59 -26.06 -26.19
N LYS A 100 13.32 -25.00 -25.40
CA LYS A 100 13.30 -25.00 -23.92
C LYS A 100 12.37 -23.94 -23.38
N GLY A 101 11.84 -24.16 -22.18
CA GLY A 101 10.95 -23.25 -21.49
C GLY A 101 10.41 -23.85 -20.19
N VAL A 102 9.58 -23.10 -19.49
CA VAL A 102 8.88 -23.52 -18.28
C VAL A 102 7.41 -23.68 -18.59
N ALA A 103 6.85 -24.88 -18.44
CA ALA A 103 5.43 -25.14 -18.50
C ALA A 103 4.84 -25.08 -17.08
N LEU A 104 3.90 -24.17 -16.85
CA LEU A 104 3.26 -24.04 -15.54
C LEU A 104 2.34 -25.26 -15.28
N ARG A 105 2.23 -25.67 -14.03
CA ARG A 105 1.56 -26.94 -13.65
C ARG A 105 0.04 -26.82 -13.70
N GLU A 106 -0.49 -25.72 -13.21
CA GLU A 106 -1.94 -25.47 -13.10
C GLU A 106 -2.43 -24.47 -14.14
N LEU A 107 -1.60 -23.52 -14.54
CA LEU A 107 -1.95 -22.52 -15.53
C LEU A 107 -1.69 -23.02 -16.97
N PRO A 108 -2.57 -22.74 -17.95
CA PRO A 108 -2.39 -23.15 -19.34
C PRO A 108 -1.33 -22.29 -20.05
N MET A 109 -0.12 -22.19 -19.47
CA MET A 109 0.91 -21.27 -19.90
C MET A 109 2.28 -21.93 -20.03
N VAL A 110 3.06 -21.43 -21.00
CA VAL A 110 4.46 -21.77 -21.19
C VAL A 110 5.28 -20.48 -21.21
N ILE A 111 6.31 -20.41 -20.40
CA ILE A 111 7.27 -19.32 -20.39
C ILE A 111 8.49 -19.77 -21.20
N ALA A 112 8.88 -19.01 -22.21
CA ALA A 112 9.99 -19.39 -23.07
C ALA A 112 10.69 -18.16 -23.68
N PRO A 113 12.00 -18.25 -24.00
CA PRO A 113 12.67 -17.24 -24.79
C PRO A 113 12.12 -17.27 -26.23
N MET A 114 11.83 -16.09 -26.78
CA MET A 114 11.24 -15.97 -28.12
C MET A 114 11.86 -14.77 -28.85
N ASN A 115 12.08 -14.94 -30.15
CA ASN A 115 12.47 -13.89 -31.08
C ASN A 115 11.32 -13.50 -32.05
N ALA A 116 11.54 -12.47 -32.86
CA ALA A 116 10.54 -11.96 -33.80
C ALA A 116 10.01 -13.02 -34.82
N VAL A 117 10.88 -13.92 -35.28
CA VAL A 117 10.51 -14.97 -36.24
C VAL A 117 9.58 -15.99 -35.57
N GLN A 118 9.93 -16.40 -34.36
CA GLN A 118 9.14 -17.35 -33.57
C GLN A 118 7.79 -16.74 -33.16
N LEU A 119 7.76 -15.44 -32.79
CA LEU A 119 6.52 -14.71 -32.54
C LEU A 119 5.59 -14.72 -33.75
N SER A 120 6.13 -14.43 -34.95
CA SER A 120 5.35 -14.47 -36.19
C SER A 120 4.79 -15.86 -36.48
N ALA A 121 5.56 -16.93 -36.24
CA ALA A 121 5.12 -18.29 -36.42
C ALA A 121 4.01 -18.69 -35.43
N LEU A 122 4.03 -18.21 -34.21
CA LEU A 122 3.02 -18.52 -33.18
C LEU A 122 1.70 -17.77 -33.38
N ARG A 123 1.70 -16.60 -34.04
CA ARG A 123 0.49 -15.80 -34.27
C ARG A 123 -0.61 -16.55 -35.05
N SER A 124 -0.25 -17.54 -35.85
CA SER A 124 -1.19 -18.31 -36.67
C SER A 124 -1.57 -19.67 -36.06
N GLN A 125 -1.05 -20.00 -34.88
CA GLN A 125 -1.28 -21.33 -34.30
C GLN A 125 -2.62 -21.43 -33.57
N THR A 126 -3.42 -22.42 -33.95
CA THR A 126 -4.65 -22.77 -33.22
C THR A 126 -4.28 -23.36 -31.86
N GLY A 127 -4.95 -22.90 -30.81
CA GLY A 127 -4.67 -23.34 -29.43
C GLY A 127 -3.95 -22.31 -28.59
N VAL A 128 -3.17 -21.39 -29.19
CA VAL A 128 -2.62 -20.24 -28.49
C VAL A 128 -3.70 -19.17 -28.31
N ARG A 129 -3.81 -18.61 -27.11
CA ARG A 129 -4.74 -17.54 -26.75
C ARG A 129 -4.07 -16.18 -26.84
N SER A 130 -2.92 -16.04 -26.16
CA SER A 130 -2.14 -14.79 -26.15
C SER A 130 -0.65 -15.02 -25.99
N ILE A 131 0.16 -14.01 -26.35
CA ILE A 131 1.61 -13.96 -26.13
C ILE A 131 1.91 -12.62 -25.49
N SER A 132 2.43 -12.65 -24.23
CA SER A 132 2.66 -11.47 -23.42
C SER A 132 4.13 -11.27 -23.09
N ALA A 133 4.56 -10.01 -22.99
CA ALA A 133 5.90 -9.66 -22.53
C ALA A 133 6.08 -9.96 -21.05
N ASN A 134 7.29 -10.29 -20.62
CA ASN A 134 7.64 -10.33 -19.20
C ASN A 134 7.81 -8.89 -18.69
N ARG A 135 6.77 -8.35 -18.08
CA ARG A 135 6.75 -6.99 -17.52
C ARG A 135 7.15 -6.98 -16.06
N ILE A 136 7.71 -5.87 -15.58
CA ILE A 136 8.04 -5.65 -14.17
C ILE A 136 6.91 -4.88 -13.50
N MET A 137 6.37 -5.40 -12.38
CA MET A 137 5.31 -4.80 -11.58
C MET A 137 5.90 -4.11 -10.34
N LYS A 138 5.35 -2.94 -9.94
CA LYS A 138 5.88 -2.09 -8.85
C LYS A 138 5.16 -2.34 -7.51
N THR A 139 5.85 -2.09 -6.39
CA THR A 139 5.41 -2.35 -4.99
C THR A 139 5.16 -1.07 -4.19
N PHE A 140 4.41 -1.14 -3.04
CA PHE A 140 3.94 0.04 -2.27
C PHE A 140 3.61 -0.27 -0.77
N THR A 141 3.54 0.65 0.20
CA THR A 141 3.68 0.48 1.68
C THR A 141 2.62 1.02 2.69
N ASN A 142 2.32 0.47 3.89
CA ASN A 142 1.98 0.95 5.29
C ASN A 142 0.84 0.41 6.25
N GLU A 143 0.76 0.61 7.68
CA GLU A 143 0.05 -0.08 8.82
C GLU A 143 -1.31 0.52 9.36
N SER A 144 -2.31 -0.27 9.99
CA SER A 144 -3.09 -0.02 11.22
C SER A 144 -4.44 -0.77 11.41
N ARG A 145 -4.44 -1.78 12.27
CA ARG A 145 -5.62 -2.62 12.58
C ARG A 145 -6.63 -1.99 13.55
N LYS A 146 -6.19 -1.05 14.40
CA LYS A 146 -7.08 -0.41 15.38
C LYS A 146 -8.19 0.38 14.69
N PHE A 147 -7.83 1.12 13.65
CA PHE A 147 -8.71 1.99 12.91
C PHE A 147 -9.85 1.26 12.18
N ILE A 148 -9.66 -0.01 11.86
CA ILE A 148 -10.68 -0.84 11.18
C ILE A 148 -11.43 -1.77 12.14
N GLY A 149 -11.38 -1.53 13.45
CA GLY A 149 -12.20 -2.21 14.45
C GLY A 149 -11.75 -3.61 14.85
N VAL A 150 -10.51 -4.02 14.57
CA VAL A 150 -10.02 -5.37 14.92
C VAL A 150 -9.94 -5.62 16.42
N PRO A 151 -9.40 -4.73 17.28
CA PRO A 151 -9.43 -4.92 18.73
C PRO A 151 -10.86 -5.01 19.28
N GLN A 152 -11.78 -4.22 18.71
CA GLN A 152 -13.19 -4.24 19.09
C GLN A 152 -13.88 -5.56 18.69
N LEU A 153 -13.48 -6.17 17.57
CA LEU A 153 -13.91 -7.52 17.20
C LEU A 153 -13.40 -8.56 18.21
N TRP A 154 -12.14 -8.47 18.63
CA TRP A 154 -11.60 -9.43 19.63
C TRP A 154 -12.24 -9.28 21.01
N ALA A 155 -12.70 -8.10 21.36
CA ALA A 155 -13.46 -7.84 22.57
C ALA A 155 -14.96 -8.16 22.42
N ASP A 156 -15.44 -8.49 21.22
CA ASP A 156 -16.85 -8.77 20.94
C ASP A 156 -17.27 -10.14 21.47
N ALA A 157 -17.93 -10.15 22.62
CA ALA A 157 -18.38 -11.37 23.27
C ALA A 157 -19.46 -12.13 22.47
N GLU A 158 -20.26 -11.44 21.64
CA GLU A 158 -21.24 -12.10 20.78
C GLU A 158 -20.55 -12.81 19.62
N ALA A 159 -19.62 -12.13 18.95
CA ALA A 159 -18.83 -12.73 17.88
C ALA A 159 -18.00 -13.92 18.38
N THR A 160 -17.37 -13.79 19.56
CA THR A 160 -16.62 -14.88 20.21
C THR A 160 -17.52 -16.09 20.51
N ARG A 161 -18.74 -15.87 21.01
CA ARG A 161 -19.71 -16.96 21.26
C ARG A 161 -20.22 -17.60 19.97
N ALA A 162 -20.39 -16.80 18.91
CA ALA A 162 -20.88 -17.26 17.61
C ALA A 162 -19.80 -17.95 16.77
N ASN A 163 -18.52 -17.87 17.15
CA ASN A 163 -17.42 -18.52 16.44
C ASN A 163 -17.54 -20.05 16.53
N GLN A 164 -18.12 -20.65 15.50
CA GLN A 164 -18.31 -22.12 15.44
C GLN A 164 -17.04 -22.89 15.11
N GLN A 165 -16.08 -22.27 14.46
CA GLN A 165 -14.81 -22.90 14.08
C GLN A 165 -13.89 -23.06 15.29
N HIS A 166 -13.89 -22.09 16.19
CA HIS A 166 -13.08 -22.09 17.42
C HIS A 166 -13.93 -21.59 18.60
N PRO A 167 -14.82 -22.41 19.15
CA PRO A 167 -15.78 -21.99 20.18
C PRO A 167 -15.11 -21.33 21.39
N GLY A 168 -15.60 -20.15 21.76
CA GLY A 168 -15.08 -19.38 22.89
C GLY A 168 -13.74 -18.68 22.67
N MET A 169 -13.19 -18.72 21.45
CA MET A 169 -11.97 -18.00 21.08
C MET A 169 -12.31 -16.79 20.19
N PRO A 170 -11.65 -15.65 20.39
CA PRO A 170 -11.75 -14.52 19.47
C PRO A 170 -11.35 -14.93 18.04
N ILE A 171 -12.03 -14.35 17.06
CA ILE A 171 -11.74 -14.57 15.64
C ILE A 171 -10.43 -13.86 15.29
N SER A 172 -9.47 -14.60 14.75
CA SER A 172 -8.08 -14.17 14.51
C SER A 172 -7.53 -14.54 13.13
N GLY A 173 -8.35 -15.16 12.27
CA GLY A 173 -7.94 -15.74 10.97
C GLY A 173 -7.42 -17.18 11.10
N LYS A 174 -7.59 -17.82 12.27
CA LYS A 174 -7.05 -19.16 12.55
C LYS A 174 -7.59 -20.21 11.58
N GLY A 175 -6.68 -21.02 11.06
CA GLY A 175 -6.98 -22.08 10.10
C GLY A 175 -7.02 -21.62 8.64
N ILE A 176 -6.85 -20.33 8.35
CA ILE A 176 -6.85 -19.78 6.99
C ILE A 176 -5.41 -19.57 6.51
N GLY A 177 -5.09 -20.09 5.34
CA GLY A 177 -3.83 -19.86 4.63
C GLY A 177 -3.93 -18.62 3.73
N ILE A 178 -2.94 -17.74 3.84
CA ILE A 178 -2.76 -16.56 2.98
C ILE A 178 -1.55 -16.75 2.11
N GLY A 179 -1.75 -16.85 0.80
CA GLY A 179 -0.69 -16.73 -0.21
C GLY A 179 -0.29 -15.27 -0.34
N TYR A 180 1.00 -14.99 -0.22
CA TYR A 180 1.54 -13.65 -0.34
C TYR A 180 2.68 -13.65 -1.36
N LEU A 181 2.52 -12.97 -2.49
CA LEU A 181 3.59 -12.81 -3.48
C LEU A 181 4.07 -11.38 -3.48
N ASP A 182 5.35 -11.22 -3.22
CA ASP A 182 5.98 -9.90 -3.04
C ASP A 182 7.51 -10.03 -3.17
N THR A 183 8.27 -9.10 -2.57
CA THR A 183 9.73 -9.10 -2.53
C THR A 183 10.33 -10.20 -1.64
N GLY A 184 9.50 -10.98 -0.96
CA GLY A 184 9.92 -12.04 -0.05
C GLY A 184 9.58 -11.76 1.42
N LEU A 185 10.19 -12.52 2.34
CA LEU A 185 9.91 -12.48 3.78
C LEU A 185 11.16 -12.73 4.62
N ASP A 186 11.36 -11.93 5.65
CA ASP A 186 12.23 -12.28 6.79
C ASP A 186 11.43 -13.09 7.82
N ALA A 187 11.36 -14.40 7.64
CA ALA A 187 10.71 -15.30 8.58
C ALA A 187 11.55 -15.61 9.84
N THR A 188 12.70 -14.93 10.02
CA THR A 188 13.44 -14.89 11.29
C THR A 188 12.86 -13.83 12.23
N HIS A 189 12.06 -12.88 11.72
CA HIS A 189 11.34 -11.92 12.55
C HIS A 189 10.35 -12.65 13.47
N ALA A 190 10.36 -12.35 14.77
CA ALA A 190 9.55 -13.12 15.73
C ALA A 190 8.04 -13.04 15.47
N ASP A 191 7.55 -11.92 14.92
CA ASP A 191 6.14 -11.76 14.56
C ASP A 191 5.72 -12.61 13.36
N LEU A 192 6.68 -13.01 12.52
CA LEU A 192 6.49 -13.74 11.26
C LEU A 192 7.21 -15.09 11.26
N LYS A 193 7.55 -15.59 12.43
CA LYS A 193 8.46 -16.72 12.66
C LYS A 193 8.08 -17.95 11.85
N TYR A 194 9.08 -18.46 11.08
CA TYR A 194 8.98 -19.72 10.34
C TYR A 194 8.63 -20.91 11.25
N GLY A 195 7.81 -21.81 10.73
CA GLY A 195 7.34 -23.00 11.43
C GLY A 195 6.20 -22.75 12.43
N THR A 196 5.82 -21.48 12.66
CA THR A 196 4.70 -21.13 13.54
C THR A 196 3.70 -20.19 12.86
N LYS A 197 4.12 -19.00 12.48
CA LYS A 197 3.31 -18.03 11.73
C LYS A 197 3.45 -18.26 10.22
N THR A 198 4.67 -18.29 9.73
CA THR A 198 4.99 -18.62 8.35
C THR A 198 5.11 -20.13 8.24
N VAL A 199 4.18 -20.74 7.53
CA VAL A 199 4.18 -22.20 7.29
C VAL A 199 4.97 -22.57 6.06
N GLN A 200 5.17 -21.61 5.14
CA GLN A 200 6.07 -21.77 4.00
C GLN A 200 6.63 -20.42 3.54
N ASN A 201 7.90 -20.40 3.19
CA ASN A 201 8.60 -19.26 2.60
C ASN A 201 9.47 -19.76 1.46
N VAL A 202 9.26 -19.22 0.26
CA VAL A 202 9.76 -19.78 -1.00
C VAL A 202 10.56 -18.75 -1.77
N ILE A 203 11.71 -19.17 -2.28
CA ILE A 203 12.43 -18.45 -3.34
C ILE A 203 12.19 -19.18 -4.66
N GLN A 204 11.78 -18.43 -5.67
CA GLN A 204 11.72 -18.94 -7.03
C GLN A 204 12.85 -18.33 -7.87
N PRO A 205 13.76 -19.13 -8.47
CA PRO A 205 14.86 -18.59 -9.25
C PRO A 205 14.46 -17.76 -10.46
N MET A 206 13.20 -17.82 -10.89
CA MET A 206 12.66 -16.97 -11.95
C MET A 206 12.58 -15.49 -11.57
N SER A 207 12.61 -15.15 -10.27
CA SER A 207 12.58 -13.77 -9.81
C SER A 207 13.85 -12.98 -10.13
N GLU A 208 14.97 -13.65 -10.33
CA GLU A 208 16.28 -13.05 -10.60
C GLU A 208 16.51 -12.76 -12.09
N THR A 209 15.57 -13.10 -12.98
CA THR A 209 15.72 -12.87 -14.41
C THR A 209 15.29 -11.47 -14.81
N THR A 210 16.24 -10.55 -14.89
CA THR A 210 16.01 -9.23 -15.48
C THR A 210 15.95 -9.30 -17.00
N VAL A 211 15.04 -8.49 -17.57
CA VAL A 211 14.98 -8.22 -19.00
C VAL A 211 16.21 -7.37 -19.35
N GLY A 212 17.31 -7.96 -19.70
CA GLY A 212 18.53 -7.25 -20.06
C GLY A 212 19.70 -8.16 -20.34
N ASP A 213 19.80 -9.25 -19.63
CA ASP A 213 20.98 -10.13 -19.70
C ASP A 213 20.83 -11.32 -20.67
N GLY A 214 19.89 -11.32 -21.61
CA GLY A 214 19.78 -12.35 -22.67
C GLY A 214 19.57 -13.78 -22.16
N GLY A 215 19.45 -13.97 -20.89
CA GLY A 215 19.29 -15.26 -20.25
C GLY A 215 18.02 -15.29 -19.41
N LEU A 216 16.98 -15.97 -19.89
CA LEU A 216 16.11 -16.65 -18.96
C LEU A 216 17.03 -17.60 -18.19
N ALA A 217 17.43 -17.26 -16.97
CA ALA A 217 17.90 -18.28 -16.06
C ALA A 217 16.69 -19.14 -15.75
N ILE A 218 16.37 -20.01 -16.69
CA ILE A 218 15.53 -21.15 -16.43
C ILE A 218 16.31 -21.87 -15.37
N GLY A 219 15.89 -21.71 -14.12
CA GLY A 219 16.53 -22.35 -13.01
C GLY A 219 16.84 -23.77 -13.45
N ILE A 220 18.07 -24.20 -13.23
CA ILE A 220 18.47 -25.56 -13.58
C ILE A 220 17.51 -26.44 -12.79
N GLY A 221 16.36 -26.73 -13.40
CA GLY A 221 15.35 -27.59 -12.83
C GLY A 221 15.96 -28.98 -12.74
N ILE A 222 16.45 -29.33 -11.58
CA ILE A 222 16.61 -30.76 -11.27
C ILE A 222 15.17 -31.24 -11.06
N ASN A 223 14.56 -31.66 -12.16
CA ASN A 223 13.24 -32.19 -12.14
C ASN A 223 13.24 -33.61 -11.61
N VAL A 224 12.64 -33.81 -10.46
CA VAL A 224 12.53 -35.14 -9.85
C VAL A 224 11.17 -35.80 -10.17
N PHE A 225 10.17 -35.07 -10.74
CA PHE A 225 8.79 -35.55 -10.65
C PHE A 225 7.90 -35.45 -11.90
N ASP A 226 8.35 -34.96 -13.06
CA ASP A 226 7.45 -34.90 -14.22
C ASP A 226 8.14 -35.10 -15.56
N ASN A 227 8.36 -36.38 -15.88
CA ASN A 227 8.99 -36.82 -17.17
C ASN A 227 8.22 -36.39 -18.42
N LEU A 228 7.00 -35.89 -18.32
CA LEU A 228 6.16 -35.58 -19.48
C LEU A 228 6.67 -34.34 -20.23
N TYR A 229 7.19 -33.34 -19.51
CA TYR A 229 7.66 -32.11 -20.11
C TYR A 229 9.17 -32.12 -20.41
N GLU A 230 9.95 -32.91 -19.69
CA GLU A 230 11.41 -33.02 -19.88
C GLU A 230 11.76 -33.54 -21.27
N SER A 231 11.04 -34.54 -21.76
CA SER A 231 11.28 -35.14 -23.10
C SER A 231 11.10 -34.14 -24.22
N ALA A 232 10.32 -33.05 -23.99
CA ALA A 232 10.08 -31.96 -24.92
C ALA A 232 10.98 -30.71 -24.67
N GLY A 233 11.87 -30.73 -23.65
CA GLY A 233 12.70 -29.59 -23.28
C GLY A 233 11.97 -28.49 -22.51
N PHE A 234 10.82 -28.81 -21.90
CA PHE A 234 10.02 -27.91 -21.08
C PHE A 234 9.97 -28.46 -19.66
N TYR A 235 10.45 -27.66 -18.71
CA TYR A 235 10.59 -28.03 -17.32
C TYR A 235 9.46 -27.43 -16.48
N ALA A 236 9.13 -28.05 -15.36
CA ALA A 236 8.27 -27.46 -14.36
C ALA A 236 9.01 -26.32 -13.59
N PRO A 237 8.29 -25.35 -13.03
CA PRO A 237 8.89 -24.33 -12.18
C PRO A 237 9.63 -24.98 -10.99
N VAL A 238 10.79 -24.42 -10.66
CA VAL A 238 11.56 -24.81 -9.47
C VAL A 238 11.26 -23.84 -8.33
N TYR A 239 11.06 -24.40 -7.14
CA TYR A 239 10.80 -23.65 -5.92
C TYR A 239 11.74 -24.11 -4.85
N LEU A 240 12.47 -23.15 -4.25
CA LEU A 240 13.30 -23.39 -3.06
C LEU A 240 12.42 -23.12 -1.84
N GLU A 241 11.84 -24.19 -1.31
CA GLU A 241 10.99 -24.16 -0.12
C GLU A 241 11.81 -24.00 1.18
N ASP A 242 11.12 -23.78 2.29
CA ASP A 242 11.64 -23.77 3.65
C ASP A 242 12.73 -22.70 3.91
N GLN A 243 12.62 -21.56 3.24
CA GLN A 243 13.60 -20.48 3.41
C GLN A 243 13.30 -19.67 4.68
N LEU A 244 14.33 -19.45 5.50
CA LEU A 244 14.19 -18.59 6.67
C LEU A 244 14.14 -17.11 6.30
N HIS A 245 14.74 -16.75 5.17
CA HIS A 245 14.83 -15.38 4.69
C HIS A 245 14.83 -15.36 3.17
N SER A 246 13.83 -14.73 2.57
CA SER A 246 13.69 -14.56 1.13
C SER A 246 13.57 -13.09 0.70
N ASP A 247 13.43 -12.15 1.65
CA ASP A 247 13.34 -10.71 1.41
C ASP A 247 14.69 -10.05 1.72
N ILE A 248 15.63 -10.12 0.78
CA ILE A 248 17.03 -9.73 1.03
C ILE A 248 17.36 -8.29 0.68
N GLU A 249 16.49 -7.60 -0.08
CA GLU A 249 16.83 -6.29 -0.65
C GLU A 249 15.81 -5.20 -0.29
N SER A 250 14.52 -5.51 -0.21
CA SER A 250 13.46 -4.50 -0.13
C SER A 250 12.87 -4.32 1.27
N GLY A 251 12.45 -5.40 1.92
CA GLY A 251 11.67 -5.37 3.16
C GLY A 251 10.17 -5.13 2.94
N HIS A 252 9.74 -4.91 1.69
CA HIS A 252 8.34 -4.62 1.37
C HIS A 252 7.41 -5.79 1.68
N GLY A 253 7.74 -7.00 1.22
CA GLY A 253 6.95 -8.20 1.50
C GLY A 253 6.92 -8.55 2.98
N THR A 254 8.04 -8.39 3.71
CA THR A 254 8.11 -8.58 5.16
C THR A 254 7.17 -7.64 5.90
N HIS A 255 7.17 -6.37 5.53
CA HIS A 255 6.34 -5.35 6.15
C HIS A 255 4.85 -5.62 5.87
N GLY A 256 4.46 -5.83 4.61
CA GLY A 256 3.07 -6.11 4.24
C GLY A 256 2.51 -7.40 4.87
N ALA A 257 3.33 -8.45 4.92
CA ALA A 257 2.96 -9.69 5.62
C ALA A 257 2.73 -9.45 7.12
N GLY A 258 3.52 -8.56 7.74
CA GLY A 258 3.33 -8.11 9.11
C GLY A 258 2.00 -7.40 9.32
N VAL A 259 1.58 -6.55 8.37
CA VAL A 259 0.25 -5.89 8.40
C VAL A 259 -0.88 -6.93 8.35
N ALA A 260 -0.80 -7.91 7.46
CA ALA A 260 -1.86 -8.92 7.35
C ALA A 260 -1.90 -9.86 8.55
N THR A 261 -0.74 -10.39 8.99
CA THR A 261 -0.69 -11.57 9.85
C THR A 261 0.24 -11.48 11.06
N GLY A 262 1.03 -10.42 11.19
CA GLY A 262 2.03 -10.30 12.25
C GLY A 262 1.46 -10.54 13.65
N THR A 263 2.16 -11.30 14.49
CA THR A 263 1.69 -11.60 15.85
C THR A 263 1.85 -10.43 16.81
N GLY A 264 2.74 -9.46 16.50
CA GLY A 264 3.08 -8.34 17.35
C GLY A 264 3.88 -8.72 18.60
N VAL A 265 4.41 -9.94 18.68
CA VAL A 265 5.07 -10.46 19.90
C VAL A 265 6.25 -9.59 20.33
N GLN A 266 6.98 -8.99 19.39
CA GLN A 266 8.12 -8.09 19.69
C GLN A 266 7.69 -6.76 20.35
N SER A 267 6.42 -6.39 20.23
CA SER A 267 5.86 -5.17 20.81
C SER A 267 4.78 -5.45 21.86
N GLY A 268 4.70 -6.69 22.38
CA GLY A 268 3.63 -7.06 23.33
C GLY A 268 2.22 -6.99 22.72
N GLY A 269 2.12 -7.15 21.41
CA GLY A 269 0.86 -7.09 20.65
C GLY A 269 0.55 -5.71 20.06
N PHE A 270 1.33 -4.67 20.35
CA PHE A 270 1.04 -3.30 19.91
C PHE A 270 1.04 -3.16 18.40
N TYR A 271 2.10 -3.61 17.72
CA TYR A 271 2.23 -3.61 16.25
C TYR A 271 1.82 -4.94 15.59
N GLY A 272 0.82 -5.62 16.11
CA GLY A 272 0.33 -6.85 15.51
C GLY A 272 -0.52 -6.61 14.26
N GLY A 273 -0.58 -7.59 13.38
CA GLY A 273 -1.38 -7.58 12.16
C GLY A 273 -2.88 -7.78 12.40
N VAL A 274 -3.66 -7.72 11.32
CA VAL A 274 -5.13 -7.82 11.33
C VAL A 274 -5.59 -9.24 11.70
N ALA A 275 -4.94 -10.27 11.12
CA ALA A 275 -5.30 -11.68 11.31
C ALA A 275 -4.12 -12.50 11.88
N PRO A 276 -3.74 -12.27 13.15
CA PRO A 276 -2.56 -12.91 13.73
C PRO A 276 -2.69 -14.44 13.89
N GLY A 277 -3.88 -15.01 13.73
CA GLY A 277 -4.13 -16.46 13.72
C GLY A 277 -3.96 -17.11 12.35
N ALA A 278 -3.99 -16.36 11.24
CA ALA A 278 -3.84 -16.91 9.89
C ALA A 278 -2.43 -17.43 9.64
N SER A 279 -2.30 -18.44 8.78
CA SER A 279 -1.02 -18.99 8.31
C SER A 279 -0.53 -18.22 7.08
N LEU A 280 0.76 -17.93 7.01
CA LEU A 280 1.39 -17.21 5.90
C LEU A 280 2.17 -18.17 5.00
N ILE A 281 1.94 -18.07 3.71
CA ILE A 281 2.69 -18.74 2.64
C ILE A 281 3.25 -17.65 1.74
N MET A 282 4.55 -17.38 1.85
CA MET A 282 5.22 -16.35 1.05
C MET A 282 5.94 -16.98 -0.16
N VAL A 283 5.79 -16.34 -1.32
CA VAL A 283 6.62 -16.61 -2.50
C VAL A 283 7.34 -15.33 -2.90
N ASN A 284 8.66 -15.31 -2.80
CA ASN A 284 9.48 -14.23 -3.36
C ASN A 284 9.28 -14.17 -4.86
N SER A 285 8.81 -13.04 -5.38
CA SER A 285 8.47 -12.84 -6.78
C SER A 285 9.21 -11.66 -7.43
N GLY A 286 10.11 -11.01 -6.69
CA GLY A 286 10.88 -9.87 -7.18
C GLY A 286 11.74 -9.22 -6.11
N ASN A 287 12.17 -8.00 -6.38
CA ASN A 287 13.04 -7.21 -5.53
C ASN A 287 12.58 -5.73 -5.51
N GLU A 288 13.43 -4.83 -5.04
CA GLU A 288 13.12 -3.38 -4.97
C GLU A 288 12.87 -2.74 -6.35
N LEU A 289 13.33 -3.32 -7.44
CA LEU A 289 13.08 -2.84 -8.81
C LEU A 289 11.69 -3.24 -9.32
N GLY A 290 11.05 -4.23 -8.68
CA GLY A 290 9.71 -4.71 -8.99
C GLY A 290 9.63 -6.23 -9.20
N LEU A 291 8.45 -6.69 -9.63
CA LEU A 291 8.11 -8.11 -9.78
C LEU A 291 7.98 -8.46 -11.28
N PRO A 292 8.86 -9.32 -11.83
CA PRO A 292 8.71 -9.81 -13.20
C PRO A 292 7.41 -10.62 -13.40
N LEU A 293 6.75 -10.45 -14.55
CA LEU A 293 5.52 -11.20 -14.88
C LEU A 293 5.68 -12.72 -14.69
N VAL A 294 6.80 -13.27 -15.14
CA VAL A 294 7.07 -14.73 -15.05
C VAL A 294 7.12 -15.20 -13.59
N SER A 295 7.65 -14.39 -12.70
CA SER A 295 7.72 -14.69 -11.27
C SER A 295 6.35 -14.60 -10.59
N ILE A 296 5.54 -13.62 -10.99
CA ILE A 296 4.15 -13.52 -10.53
C ILE A 296 3.38 -14.77 -10.92
N LEU A 297 3.48 -15.21 -12.18
CA LEU A 297 2.80 -16.41 -12.66
C LEU A 297 3.30 -17.67 -11.96
N GLY A 298 4.61 -17.78 -11.72
CA GLY A 298 5.18 -18.87 -10.93
C GLY A 298 4.63 -18.90 -9.50
N ALA A 299 4.46 -17.76 -8.86
CA ALA A 299 3.86 -17.70 -7.52
C ALA A 299 2.38 -18.16 -7.52
N TYR A 300 1.59 -17.72 -8.50
CA TYR A 300 0.21 -18.21 -8.67
C TYR A 300 0.18 -19.73 -8.88
N ASP A 301 1.03 -20.25 -9.77
CA ASP A 301 1.12 -21.69 -9.99
C ASP A 301 1.46 -22.46 -8.70
N TYR A 302 2.41 -21.94 -7.91
CA TYR A 302 2.76 -22.50 -6.59
C TYR A 302 1.56 -22.52 -5.63
N PHE A 303 0.82 -21.41 -5.53
CA PHE A 303 -0.34 -21.32 -4.65
C PHE A 303 -1.47 -22.27 -5.06
N LEU A 304 -1.72 -22.38 -6.37
CA LEU A 304 -2.75 -23.26 -6.91
C LEU A 304 -2.40 -24.75 -6.71
N VAL A 305 -1.14 -25.12 -6.89
CA VAL A 305 -0.65 -26.49 -6.61
C VAL A 305 -0.77 -26.82 -5.12
N ASN A 306 -0.44 -25.89 -4.25
CA ASN A 306 -0.38 -26.09 -2.81
C ASN A 306 -1.64 -25.62 -2.05
N GLN A 307 -2.70 -25.28 -2.76
CA GLN A 307 -3.94 -24.73 -2.19
C GLN A 307 -4.44 -25.56 -1.00
N PHE A 308 -4.58 -26.86 -1.18
CA PHE A 308 -5.12 -27.73 -0.13
C PHE A 308 -4.08 -28.09 0.94
N ARG A 309 -2.79 -28.14 0.58
CA ARG A 309 -1.71 -28.42 1.54
C ARG A 309 -1.66 -27.38 2.64
N TYR A 310 -1.88 -26.11 2.30
CA TYR A 310 -1.78 -24.98 3.22
C TYR A 310 -3.12 -24.30 3.49
N ASN A 311 -4.23 -24.83 2.98
CA ASN A 311 -5.56 -24.21 3.03
C ASN A 311 -5.53 -22.75 2.54
N ILE A 312 -4.92 -22.51 1.38
CA ILE A 312 -4.82 -21.17 0.80
C ILE A 312 -6.21 -20.74 0.33
N ARG A 313 -6.74 -19.69 0.94
CA ARG A 313 -8.07 -19.14 0.66
C ARG A 313 -8.01 -17.68 0.20
N ILE A 314 -6.86 -17.05 0.31
CA ILE A 314 -6.64 -15.66 -0.05
C ILE A 314 -5.27 -15.55 -0.72
N ILE A 315 -5.17 -14.71 -1.75
CA ILE A 315 -3.90 -14.27 -2.34
C ILE A 315 -3.83 -12.75 -2.26
N ASN A 316 -2.78 -12.23 -1.61
CA ASN A 316 -2.47 -10.81 -1.50
C ASN A 316 -1.55 -10.36 -2.62
N ASN A 317 -1.91 -9.25 -3.29
CA ASN A 317 -1.17 -8.66 -4.40
C ASN A 317 -0.92 -7.17 -4.12
N SER A 318 0.17 -6.88 -3.43
CA SER A 318 0.56 -5.51 -3.06
C SER A 318 1.42 -4.84 -4.12
N TRP A 319 1.10 -5.01 -5.39
CA TRP A 319 1.84 -4.56 -6.56
C TRP A 319 0.90 -4.28 -7.73
N GLY A 320 1.41 -3.67 -8.81
CA GLY A 320 0.63 -3.41 -10.01
C GLY A 320 1.40 -2.68 -11.10
N GLY A 321 0.67 -2.22 -12.11
CA GLY A 321 1.15 -1.41 -13.22
C GLY A 321 0.21 -0.24 -13.49
N SER A 322 0.51 0.57 -14.51
CA SER A 322 -0.39 1.60 -15.01
C SER A 322 -1.32 1.06 -16.10
N LEU A 323 -2.51 1.66 -16.23
CA LEU A 323 -3.45 1.35 -17.31
C LEU A 323 -2.84 1.56 -18.70
N ASP A 324 -2.02 2.60 -18.84
CA ASP A 324 -1.38 2.95 -20.10
C ASP A 324 -0.39 1.86 -20.59
N GLU A 325 0.20 1.13 -19.65
CA GLU A 325 1.18 0.09 -19.96
C GLU A 325 0.55 -1.29 -20.26
N ALA A 326 -0.49 -1.68 -19.53
CA ALA A 326 -1.04 -3.03 -19.56
C ALA A 326 -2.38 -3.12 -20.29
N GLY A 327 -3.14 -2.02 -20.35
CA GLY A 327 -4.55 -2.06 -20.77
C GLY A 327 -5.41 -2.93 -19.84
N ILE A 328 -6.72 -2.94 -20.09
CA ILE A 328 -7.65 -3.81 -19.37
C ILE A 328 -7.96 -4.98 -20.28
N ASP A 329 -7.21 -6.08 -20.17
CA ASP A 329 -7.39 -7.29 -20.97
C ASP A 329 -7.65 -8.50 -20.06
N PRO A 330 -8.87 -9.05 -20.02
CA PRO A 330 -9.18 -10.28 -19.28
C PRO A 330 -8.34 -11.48 -19.71
N ASP A 331 -7.79 -11.44 -20.90
CA ASP A 331 -6.91 -12.48 -21.43
C ASP A 331 -5.43 -12.24 -21.13
N TYR A 332 -5.08 -11.16 -20.41
CA TYR A 332 -3.72 -10.96 -19.95
C TYR A 332 -3.32 -12.04 -18.94
N PRO A 333 -2.11 -12.59 -18.96
CA PRO A 333 -1.72 -13.75 -18.15
C PRO A 333 -2.01 -13.61 -16.66
N ILE A 334 -1.80 -12.42 -16.06
CA ILE A 334 -2.13 -12.16 -14.64
C ILE A 334 -3.63 -12.33 -14.42
N ASN A 335 -4.47 -11.76 -15.30
CA ASN A 335 -5.91 -11.81 -15.16
C ASN A 335 -6.45 -13.24 -15.31
N ILE A 336 -5.83 -14.06 -16.16
CA ILE A 336 -6.14 -15.49 -16.24
C ILE A 336 -5.74 -16.23 -14.97
N ALA A 337 -4.56 -15.94 -14.41
CA ALA A 337 -4.10 -16.58 -13.18
C ALA A 337 -4.99 -16.21 -11.96
N THR A 338 -5.37 -14.93 -11.86
CA THR A 338 -6.28 -14.47 -10.80
C THR A 338 -7.68 -15.06 -10.94
N ARG A 339 -8.18 -15.21 -12.17
CA ARG A 339 -9.46 -15.87 -12.44
C ARG A 339 -9.43 -17.34 -12.03
N GLU A 340 -8.37 -18.06 -12.40
CA GLU A 340 -8.20 -19.48 -12.00
C GLU A 340 -8.19 -19.62 -10.47
N ALA A 341 -7.56 -18.69 -9.74
CA ALA A 341 -7.59 -18.66 -8.27
C ALA A 341 -9.01 -18.42 -7.74
N HIS A 342 -9.72 -17.44 -8.28
CA HIS A 342 -11.11 -17.14 -7.92
C HIS A 342 -12.03 -18.34 -8.17
N ASP A 343 -11.94 -18.97 -9.33
CA ASP A 343 -12.77 -20.13 -9.71
C ASP A 343 -12.50 -21.35 -8.80
N ARG A 344 -11.33 -21.40 -8.16
CA ARG A 344 -10.98 -22.35 -7.09
C ARG A 344 -11.37 -21.87 -5.69
N ASN A 345 -12.19 -20.87 -5.58
CA ASN A 345 -12.65 -20.30 -4.31
C ASN A 345 -11.52 -19.70 -3.45
N ILE A 346 -10.55 -19.04 -4.10
CA ILE A 346 -9.50 -18.23 -3.47
C ILE A 346 -9.81 -16.75 -3.71
N THR A 347 -9.95 -15.98 -2.65
CA THR A 347 -10.16 -14.53 -2.75
C THR A 347 -8.87 -13.83 -3.15
N VAL A 348 -8.91 -13.04 -4.21
CA VAL A 348 -7.76 -12.31 -4.74
C VAL A 348 -7.89 -10.83 -4.41
N VAL A 349 -6.94 -10.30 -3.64
CA VAL A 349 -6.94 -8.90 -3.18
C VAL A 349 -5.78 -8.14 -3.81
N PHE A 350 -6.06 -6.95 -4.35
CA PHE A 350 -5.07 -6.10 -5.01
C PHE A 350 -5.01 -4.69 -4.42
N ALA A 351 -3.83 -4.11 -4.44
CA ALA A 351 -3.64 -2.68 -4.26
C ALA A 351 -4.18 -1.90 -5.47
N ALA A 352 -4.94 -0.82 -5.22
CA ALA A 352 -5.51 0.01 -6.30
C ALA A 352 -4.46 0.83 -7.07
N GLY A 353 -3.25 1.00 -6.54
CA GLY A 353 -2.15 1.77 -7.14
C GLY A 353 -1.89 3.10 -6.45
N ASN A 354 -0.77 3.75 -6.77
CA ASN A 354 -0.31 4.99 -6.12
C ASN A 354 0.02 6.09 -7.14
N ALA A 355 -0.76 6.19 -8.20
CA ALA A 355 -0.57 7.23 -9.22
C ALA A 355 -1.43 8.48 -8.98
N GLY A 356 -2.06 8.58 -7.81
CA GLY A 356 -2.76 9.78 -7.35
C GLY A 356 -4.07 10.07 -8.08
N ASP A 357 -4.45 11.35 -8.07
CA ASP A 357 -5.76 11.86 -8.53
C ASP A 357 -5.87 12.00 -10.06
N THR A 358 -5.13 11.22 -10.81
CA THR A 358 -5.33 11.15 -12.26
C THR A 358 -6.46 10.15 -12.56
N PRO A 359 -7.54 10.55 -13.24
CA PRO A 359 -8.55 9.61 -13.71
C PRO A 359 -7.88 8.49 -14.50
N THR A 360 -8.32 7.24 -14.29
CA THR A 360 -7.69 6.05 -14.91
C THR A 360 -6.31 5.67 -14.37
N SER A 361 -5.89 6.20 -13.23
CA SER A 361 -4.63 5.81 -12.59
C SER A 361 -4.71 4.45 -11.87
N ILE A 362 -5.90 3.84 -11.79
CA ILE A 362 -6.13 2.58 -11.09
C ILE A 362 -5.31 1.43 -11.67
N ASN A 363 -4.83 0.57 -10.80
CA ASN A 363 -4.10 -0.64 -11.16
C ASN A 363 -4.98 -1.58 -12.04
N PRO A 364 -4.62 -1.87 -13.29
CA PRO A 364 -5.45 -2.63 -14.22
C PRO A 364 -5.76 -4.05 -13.74
N TYR A 365 -4.88 -4.67 -12.96
CA TYR A 365 -5.09 -6.02 -12.44
C TYR A 365 -6.08 -6.06 -11.27
N SER A 366 -6.29 -4.93 -10.61
CA SER A 366 -7.27 -4.79 -9.53
C SER A 366 -8.70 -4.56 -10.04
N THR A 367 -8.87 -4.32 -11.35
CA THR A 367 -10.17 -3.96 -11.93
C THR A 367 -11.00 -5.16 -12.41
N MET A 368 -10.45 -6.35 -12.36
CA MET A 368 -11.18 -7.54 -12.80
C MET A 368 -12.35 -7.84 -11.83
N PRO A 369 -13.52 -8.29 -12.36
CA PRO A 369 -14.70 -8.51 -11.53
C PRO A 369 -14.54 -9.61 -10.47
N TRP A 370 -13.51 -10.42 -10.57
CA TRP A 370 -13.16 -11.49 -9.62
C TRP A 370 -12.03 -11.10 -8.67
N THR A 371 -11.61 -9.83 -8.63
CA THR A 371 -10.59 -9.31 -7.71
C THR A 371 -11.17 -8.22 -6.82
N ILE A 372 -10.56 -8.00 -5.65
CA ILE A 372 -10.90 -6.90 -4.74
C ILE A 372 -9.85 -5.80 -4.89
N SER A 373 -10.26 -4.61 -5.30
CA SER A 373 -9.41 -3.42 -5.43
C SER A 373 -9.45 -2.59 -4.15
N VAL A 374 -8.27 -2.33 -3.55
CA VAL A 374 -8.16 -1.64 -2.26
C VAL A 374 -7.47 -0.29 -2.40
N ALA A 375 -8.20 0.79 -2.15
CA ALA A 375 -7.69 2.15 -2.04
C ALA A 375 -7.02 2.40 -0.68
N ALA A 376 -6.10 3.36 -0.64
CA ALA A 376 -5.46 3.80 0.59
C ALA A 376 -6.18 5.00 1.21
N GLY A 377 -6.40 4.96 2.52
CA GLY A 377 -6.90 6.06 3.32
C GLY A 377 -6.02 6.35 4.52
N GLN A 378 -6.26 7.51 5.14
CA GLN A 378 -5.66 7.89 6.42
C GLN A 378 -6.13 6.92 7.51
N LYS A 379 -5.30 6.68 8.51
CA LYS A 379 -5.61 5.82 9.66
C LYS A 379 -6.09 6.57 10.89
N ARG A 380 -6.18 7.87 10.81
CA ARG A 380 -6.57 8.78 11.88
C ARG A 380 -7.62 9.76 11.39
N GLY A 381 -8.35 10.37 12.32
CA GLY A 381 -9.39 11.33 11.98
C GLY A 381 -10.44 10.70 11.07
N LEU A 382 -10.71 11.32 9.95
CA LEU A 382 -11.83 10.99 9.07
C LEU A 382 -11.60 9.83 8.11
N GLY A 383 -10.42 9.19 8.10
CA GLY A 383 -10.13 8.20 7.10
C GLY A 383 -10.11 8.77 5.67
N THR A 384 -9.69 10.03 5.49
CA THR A 384 -9.60 10.68 4.19
C THR A 384 -8.80 9.84 3.20
N PRO A 385 -9.15 9.83 1.89
CA PRO A 385 -8.36 9.11 0.91
C PRO A 385 -6.94 9.69 0.85
N ALA A 386 -5.94 8.83 0.75
CA ALA A 386 -4.57 9.28 0.57
C ALA A 386 -4.39 9.92 -0.82
N ASP A 387 -3.64 11.02 -0.90
CA ASP A 387 -3.42 11.77 -2.15
C ASP A 387 -2.81 10.92 -3.25
N PHE A 388 -1.91 10.02 -2.88
CA PHE A 388 -1.28 9.09 -3.80
C PHE A 388 -2.18 7.94 -4.23
N SER A 389 -3.30 7.65 -3.53
CA SER A 389 -4.17 6.52 -3.88
C SER A 389 -4.74 6.70 -5.29
N SER A 390 -4.56 5.71 -6.13
CA SER A 390 -5.06 5.75 -7.51
C SER A 390 -6.58 5.86 -7.56
N ARG A 391 -7.07 6.61 -8.55
CA ARG A 391 -8.49 6.89 -8.77
C ARG A 391 -9.03 6.10 -9.95
N GLY A 392 -10.29 5.70 -9.83
CA GLY A 392 -11.04 5.12 -10.92
C GLY A 392 -11.74 6.19 -11.78
N VAL A 393 -12.79 5.78 -12.50
CA VAL A 393 -13.63 6.66 -13.32
C VAL A 393 -15.04 6.80 -12.73
N ASP A 394 -15.72 7.91 -13.02
CA ASP A 394 -16.96 8.31 -12.33
C ASP A 394 -18.11 7.31 -12.42
N ASN A 395 -18.25 6.59 -13.51
CA ASN A 395 -19.32 5.61 -13.69
C ASN A 395 -18.89 4.16 -13.41
N GLY A 396 -17.69 3.94 -12.90
CA GLY A 396 -17.11 2.75 -12.25
C GLY A 396 -17.53 1.36 -12.66
N THR A 397 -18.67 1.21 -13.29
CA THR A 397 -19.21 -0.05 -13.79
C THR A 397 -19.32 0.04 -15.30
N GLY A 398 -18.37 -0.63 -16.00
CA GLY A 398 -18.56 -0.88 -17.42
C GLY A 398 -18.61 0.38 -18.27
N VAL A 399 -17.69 1.33 -18.02
CA VAL A 399 -17.31 2.21 -19.11
C VAL A 399 -17.04 1.29 -20.30
N ASP A 400 -17.71 1.51 -21.41
CA ASP A 400 -17.37 0.88 -22.66
C ASP A 400 -15.96 1.36 -23.07
N VAL A 401 -14.96 0.78 -22.42
CA VAL A 401 -13.59 0.89 -22.89
C VAL A 401 -13.56 0.11 -24.20
N ALA A 402 -13.17 0.76 -25.28
CA ALA A 402 -13.11 0.15 -26.60
C ALA A 402 -12.38 -1.20 -26.51
N GLY A 403 -13.05 -2.29 -26.88
CA GLY A 403 -12.52 -3.65 -26.81
C GLY A 403 -12.99 -4.48 -25.59
N GLN A 404 -13.97 -4.02 -24.80
CA GLN A 404 -14.58 -4.79 -23.71
C GLN A 404 -15.15 -6.13 -24.19
N PRO A 405 -15.04 -7.19 -23.37
CA PRO A 405 -15.69 -8.47 -23.66
C PRO A 405 -17.20 -8.27 -23.74
N ALA A 406 -17.83 -9.00 -24.70
CA ALA A 406 -19.30 -9.03 -24.79
C ALA A 406 -19.93 -9.70 -23.55
N ASP A 407 -19.21 -10.56 -22.86
CA ASP A 407 -19.64 -11.24 -21.64
C ASP A 407 -19.64 -10.26 -20.45
N PRO A 408 -20.79 -9.97 -19.84
CA PRO A 408 -20.89 -9.05 -18.71
C PRO A 408 -20.12 -9.52 -17.47
N THR A 409 -19.87 -10.82 -17.31
CA THR A 409 -19.08 -11.39 -16.19
C THR A 409 -17.59 -11.09 -16.30
N LEU A 410 -17.14 -10.61 -17.46
CA LEU A 410 -15.76 -10.21 -17.73
C LEU A 410 -15.58 -8.68 -17.71
N LYS A 411 -16.66 -7.92 -17.46
CA LYS A 411 -16.57 -6.45 -17.46
C LYS A 411 -15.76 -5.95 -16.25
N PRO A 412 -14.68 -5.19 -16.47
CA PRO A 412 -13.89 -4.63 -15.38
C PRO A 412 -14.67 -3.67 -14.51
N ASN A 413 -14.36 -3.66 -13.22
CA ASN A 413 -14.76 -2.62 -12.27
C ASN A 413 -13.66 -1.56 -12.20
N LEU A 414 -13.87 -0.42 -12.84
CA LEU A 414 -12.86 0.64 -12.97
C LEU A 414 -12.82 1.58 -11.75
N ARG A 415 -13.09 1.10 -10.57
CA ARG A 415 -13.04 1.84 -9.31
C ARG A 415 -12.51 0.93 -8.20
N PRO A 416 -11.99 1.47 -7.10
CA PRO A 416 -11.74 0.66 -5.90
C PRO A 416 -13.04 0.01 -5.40
N ASP A 417 -12.94 -1.14 -4.76
CA ASP A 417 -14.08 -1.76 -4.06
C ASP A 417 -14.23 -1.17 -2.67
N ILE A 418 -13.10 -0.90 -2.01
CA ILE A 418 -13.06 -0.50 -0.61
C ILE A 418 -11.79 0.27 -0.30
N THR A 419 -11.83 1.11 0.74
CA THR A 419 -10.66 1.82 1.30
C THR A 419 -10.19 1.14 2.58
N ALA A 420 -8.87 1.12 2.80
CA ALA A 420 -8.28 0.64 4.04
C ALA A 420 -7.06 1.50 4.43
N PRO A 421 -6.55 1.40 5.67
CA PRO A 421 -5.41 2.21 6.10
C PRO A 421 -4.20 2.02 5.18
N GLY A 422 -3.66 3.11 4.66
CA GLY A 422 -2.52 3.13 3.75
C GLY A 422 -1.50 4.24 4.00
N VAL A 423 -1.65 5.03 5.08
CA VAL A 423 -0.75 6.15 5.42
C VAL A 423 -0.14 5.92 6.79
N ASP A 424 1.16 6.18 6.94
CA ASP A 424 1.91 6.10 8.20
C ASP A 424 1.72 4.77 8.96
N ILE A 425 1.94 3.59 8.36
CA ILE A 425 1.73 2.26 8.96
C ILE A 425 3.03 1.69 9.52
N LYS A 426 3.02 1.19 10.74
CA LYS A 426 4.14 0.57 11.42
C LYS A 426 3.98 -0.94 11.43
N SER A 427 4.95 -1.65 10.84
CA SER A 427 4.92 -3.10 10.73
C SER A 427 6.33 -3.69 10.78
N ALA A 428 6.43 -5.02 10.64
CA ALA A 428 7.67 -5.76 10.76
C ALA A 428 8.79 -5.20 9.87
N ARG A 429 9.96 -4.99 10.47
CA ARG A 429 11.20 -4.55 9.81
C ARG A 429 12.03 -5.78 9.44
N MET A 430 12.38 -5.92 8.19
CA MET A 430 13.33 -6.92 7.72
C MET A 430 14.73 -6.67 8.30
N LYS A 431 15.47 -7.72 8.59
CA LYS A 431 16.90 -7.64 8.93
C LYS A 431 17.72 -7.55 7.65
N GLY A 432 18.38 -6.44 7.44
CA GLY A 432 19.23 -6.20 6.27
C GLY A 432 19.07 -4.80 5.71
N ALA A 433 19.70 -4.53 4.57
CA ALA A 433 19.58 -3.27 3.86
C ALA A 433 18.46 -3.38 2.83
N GLY A 434 17.42 -2.61 2.98
CA GLY A 434 16.34 -2.46 2.01
C GLY A 434 15.76 -1.06 2.07
N LEU A 435 15.05 -0.61 1.04
CA LEU A 435 14.44 0.72 0.99
C LEU A 435 13.54 0.96 2.21
N THR A 436 12.75 -0.03 2.59
CA THR A 436 11.88 0.05 3.76
C THR A 436 12.64 0.10 5.08
N ASN A 437 13.80 -0.56 5.18
CA ASN A 437 14.64 -0.55 6.38
C ASN A 437 15.52 0.69 6.51
N THR A 438 16.00 1.24 5.39
CA THR A 438 16.90 2.40 5.42
C THR A 438 16.20 3.68 5.82
N ALA A 439 14.91 3.78 5.59
CA ALA A 439 14.12 4.95 5.97
C ALA A 439 14.17 5.24 7.49
N GLY A 440 14.25 4.21 8.34
CA GLY A 440 14.26 4.35 9.80
C GLY A 440 15.63 4.31 10.47
N THR A 441 16.71 3.99 9.75
CA THR A 441 18.02 3.76 10.36
C THR A 441 19.07 4.82 10.06
N ILE A 442 18.86 5.66 9.05
CA ILE A 442 19.79 6.72 8.69
C ILE A 442 19.25 8.06 9.19
N PRO A 443 19.83 8.66 10.23
CA PRO A 443 19.39 9.96 10.76
C PRO A 443 19.49 11.11 9.73
N VAL A 444 20.14 10.87 8.60
CA VAL A 444 20.40 11.86 7.55
C VAL A 444 19.23 12.04 6.59
N PHE A 445 18.33 11.06 6.48
CA PHE A 445 17.09 11.23 5.73
C PHE A 445 16.01 11.78 6.68
N VAL A 446 16.01 13.09 6.78
CA VAL A 446 14.98 13.88 7.44
C VAL A 446 13.65 13.56 6.72
N GLY A 447 12.81 12.79 7.35
CA GLY A 447 11.55 12.27 6.78
C GLY A 447 11.22 10.86 7.22
N SER A 448 12.16 10.17 7.86
CA SER A 448 11.86 8.93 8.53
C SER A 448 11.13 9.22 9.84
N ASN A 449 9.86 8.89 9.84
CA ASN A 449 8.97 9.00 10.99
C ASN A 449 9.35 8.05 12.13
N ASP A 450 10.18 7.03 11.86
CA ASP A 450 10.44 5.93 12.76
C ASP A 450 11.01 6.36 14.11
N VAL A 451 12.05 7.23 14.09
CA VAL A 451 12.74 7.66 15.33
C VAL A 451 11.83 8.48 16.22
N SER A 452 10.90 9.25 15.65
CA SER A 452 9.96 10.10 16.39
C SER A 452 8.67 9.38 16.77
N THR A 453 8.29 8.32 16.06
CA THR A 453 6.97 7.67 16.21
C THR A 453 7.03 6.21 16.66
N ILE A 454 8.20 5.55 16.57
CA ILE A 454 8.40 4.18 17.08
C ILE A 454 9.26 4.24 18.33
N PRO A 455 8.80 3.68 19.48
CA PRO A 455 9.61 3.57 20.70
C PRO A 455 10.97 2.94 20.43
N PRO A 456 12.09 3.45 20.99
CA PRO A 456 13.44 2.94 20.75
C PRO A 456 13.60 1.44 20.97
N ALA A 457 12.85 0.87 21.92
CA ALA A 457 12.83 -0.57 22.16
C ALA A 457 12.29 -1.38 20.98
N TYR A 458 11.49 -0.79 20.12
CA TYR A 458 10.83 -1.44 18.98
C TYR A 458 11.45 -1.08 17.63
N LEU A 459 12.23 -0.01 17.53
CA LEU A 459 12.92 0.40 16.30
C LEU A 459 13.69 -0.72 15.58
N PRO A 460 14.37 -1.65 16.28
CA PRO A 460 15.04 -2.75 15.59
C PRO A 460 14.10 -3.73 14.86
N PHE A 461 12.81 -3.73 15.22
CA PHE A 461 11.84 -4.72 14.78
C PHE A 461 10.73 -4.16 13.90
N TYR A 462 10.52 -2.85 13.94
CA TYR A 462 9.42 -2.20 13.21
C TYR A 462 9.90 -0.98 12.44
N THR A 463 9.21 -0.67 11.36
CA THR A 463 9.47 0.49 10.51
C THR A 463 8.16 1.03 9.98
N THR A 464 8.18 2.29 9.55
CA THR A 464 7.03 2.99 9.00
C THR A 464 7.14 3.07 7.48
N SER A 465 6.01 2.98 6.81
CA SER A 465 5.96 3.17 5.36
C SER A 465 4.55 3.60 4.87
N GLN A 466 4.23 3.81 3.54
CA GLN A 466 2.91 4.23 3.01
C GLN A 466 2.59 3.75 1.58
N GLY A 467 1.31 3.51 1.26
CA GLY A 467 0.85 3.05 -0.05
C GLY A 467 -0.41 2.16 -0.03
N THR A 468 -1.06 1.98 -1.16
CA THR A 468 -2.19 1.05 -1.33
C THR A 468 -1.78 -0.40 -1.11
N SER A 469 -0.49 -0.70 -1.21
CA SER A 469 0.04 -2.05 -0.97
C SER A 469 -0.06 -2.51 0.47
N PHE A 470 -0.34 -1.60 1.41
CA PHE A 470 -0.59 -2.01 2.80
C PHE A 470 -2.03 -1.73 3.22
N ALA A 471 -2.76 -0.93 2.48
CA ALA A 471 -4.21 -1.01 2.47
C ALA A 471 -4.67 -2.42 2.06
N CYS A 472 -4.08 -2.98 1.02
CA CYS A 472 -4.33 -4.34 0.53
C CYS A 472 -4.20 -5.43 1.61
N PRO A 473 -3.09 -5.56 2.36
CA PRO A 473 -2.97 -6.57 3.40
C PRO A 473 -3.87 -6.34 4.62
N HIS A 474 -4.34 -5.12 4.89
CA HIS A 474 -5.41 -4.92 5.88
C HIS A 474 -6.69 -5.65 5.46
N VAL A 475 -7.13 -5.46 4.20
CA VAL A 475 -8.31 -6.15 3.67
C VAL A 475 -8.07 -7.66 3.59
N THR A 476 -6.89 -8.09 3.16
CA THR A 476 -6.47 -9.51 3.18
C THR A 476 -6.65 -10.12 4.59
N GLY A 477 -6.23 -9.41 5.63
CA GLY A 477 -6.44 -9.84 7.01
C GLY A 477 -7.92 -9.89 7.40
N VAL A 478 -8.72 -8.89 7.02
CA VAL A 478 -10.17 -8.89 7.28
C VAL A 478 -10.86 -10.07 6.59
N VAL A 479 -10.49 -10.37 5.35
CA VAL A 479 -10.99 -11.56 4.64
C VAL A 479 -10.66 -12.85 5.38
N ALA A 480 -9.45 -12.95 5.97
CA ALA A 480 -9.09 -14.11 6.78
C ALA A 480 -9.96 -14.25 8.05
N LEU A 481 -10.29 -13.12 8.69
CA LEU A 481 -11.24 -13.11 9.82
C LEU A 481 -12.64 -13.57 9.39
N MET A 482 -13.12 -13.09 8.24
CA MET A 482 -14.43 -13.50 7.69
C MET A 482 -14.47 -14.99 7.35
N LEU A 483 -13.40 -15.52 6.74
CA LEU A 483 -13.30 -16.94 6.37
C LEU A 483 -13.11 -17.86 7.58
N GLU A 484 -12.50 -17.41 8.68
CA GLU A 484 -12.56 -18.15 9.94
C GLU A 484 -13.99 -18.20 10.48
N ALA A 485 -14.72 -17.08 10.42
CA ALA A 485 -16.11 -17.03 10.88
C ALA A 485 -17.03 -17.93 10.04
N ASN A 486 -16.82 -17.99 8.74
CA ASN A 486 -17.51 -18.91 7.83
C ASN A 486 -16.61 -19.35 6.67
N PRO A 487 -16.00 -20.56 6.74
CA PRO A 487 -15.11 -21.05 5.68
C PRO A 487 -15.79 -21.40 4.35
N ARG A 488 -17.12 -21.32 4.27
CA ARG A 488 -17.87 -21.60 3.04
C ARG A 488 -18.09 -20.37 2.16
N LEU A 489 -17.74 -19.17 2.64
CA LEU A 489 -17.87 -17.95 1.84
C LEU A 489 -17.12 -18.09 0.51
N THR A 490 -17.79 -17.70 -0.55
CA THR A 490 -17.19 -17.52 -1.86
C THR A 490 -16.50 -16.15 -1.96
N PRO A 491 -15.57 -15.95 -2.90
CA PRO A 491 -14.97 -14.63 -3.13
C PRO A 491 -16.01 -13.53 -3.42
N ASP A 492 -17.08 -13.84 -4.17
CA ASP A 492 -18.15 -12.89 -4.48
C ASP A 492 -18.96 -12.49 -3.24
N GLU A 493 -19.23 -13.45 -2.34
CA GLU A 493 -19.87 -13.14 -1.07
C GLU A 493 -18.97 -12.29 -0.18
N VAL A 494 -17.66 -12.55 -0.18
CA VAL A 494 -16.68 -11.76 0.57
C VAL A 494 -16.70 -10.31 0.12
N VAL A 495 -16.58 -10.02 -1.19
CA VAL A 495 -16.60 -8.63 -1.68
C VAL A 495 -17.94 -7.97 -1.41
N THR A 496 -19.05 -8.69 -1.57
CA THR A 496 -20.40 -8.19 -1.29
C THR A 496 -20.55 -7.78 0.19
N ILE A 497 -20.07 -8.60 1.11
CA ILE A 497 -20.13 -8.31 2.55
C ILE A 497 -19.20 -7.14 2.90
N LEU A 498 -17.97 -7.12 2.41
CA LEU A 498 -17.04 -6.02 2.65
C LEU A 498 -17.64 -4.67 2.23
N ARG A 499 -18.20 -4.60 1.01
CA ARG A 499 -18.84 -3.38 0.50
C ARG A 499 -20.09 -2.99 1.31
N ALA A 500 -20.93 -3.96 1.68
CA ALA A 500 -22.16 -3.71 2.43
C ALA A 500 -21.96 -3.31 3.89
N THR A 501 -20.79 -3.59 4.45
CA THR A 501 -20.43 -3.28 5.85
C THR A 501 -19.37 -2.19 5.99
N ALA A 502 -18.90 -1.66 4.87
CA ALA A 502 -17.97 -0.54 4.86
C ALA A 502 -18.56 0.68 5.60
N ASN A 503 -17.71 1.40 6.31
CA ASN A 503 -18.07 2.68 6.88
C ASN A 503 -18.15 3.73 5.74
N PRO A 504 -19.31 4.33 5.47
CA PRO A 504 -19.49 5.27 4.36
C PRO A 504 -18.52 6.46 4.49
N MET A 505 -17.91 6.85 3.39
CA MET A 505 -17.02 8.00 3.29
C MET A 505 -17.69 9.10 2.43
N PRO A 506 -17.51 10.40 2.74
CA PRO A 506 -18.12 11.51 1.99
C PRO A 506 -17.37 11.81 0.68
N TYR A 507 -16.92 10.79 -0.03
CA TYR A 507 -16.17 10.87 -1.28
C TYR A 507 -16.83 10.02 -2.36
N GLU A 508 -16.50 10.31 -3.61
CA GLU A 508 -17.02 9.56 -4.76
C GLU A 508 -16.53 8.10 -4.74
N GLU A 509 -17.39 7.17 -5.16
CA GLU A 509 -17.03 5.74 -5.24
C GLU A 509 -15.78 5.46 -6.08
N ARG A 510 -15.52 6.28 -7.13
CA ARG A 510 -14.30 6.15 -7.93
C ARG A 510 -13.02 6.39 -7.13
N VAL A 511 -13.12 7.03 -5.96
CA VAL A 511 -12.00 7.39 -5.08
C VAL A 511 -11.85 6.38 -3.96
N VAL A 512 -12.94 6.02 -3.30
CA VAL A 512 -12.92 5.28 -2.04
C VAL A 512 -13.65 3.94 -2.07
N GLY A 513 -14.27 3.58 -3.20
CA GLY A 513 -15.14 2.42 -3.28
C GLY A 513 -16.40 2.59 -2.42
N ALA A 514 -16.84 1.51 -1.80
CA ALA A 514 -18.01 1.54 -0.91
C ALA A 514 -17.78 2.27 0.43
N GLY A 515 -16.54 2.63 0.74
CA GLY A 515 -16.17 3.30 1.97
C GLY A 515 -14.99 2.64 2.68
N TYR A 516 -14.82 2.94 3.96
CA TYR A 516 -13.72 2.42 4.79
C TYR A 516 -14.03 1.02 5.32
N VAL A 517 -13.09 0.09 5.25
CA VAL A 517 -13.28 -1.28 5.72
C VAL A 517 -13.57 -1.32 7.23
N ASP A 518 -14.56 -2.11 7.63
CA ASP A 518 -14.94 -2.36 9.02
C ASP A 518 -14.87 -3.86 9.32
N ALA A 519 -13.78 -4.29 9.93
CA ALA A 519 -13.52 -5.69 10.26
C ALA A 519 -14.57 -6.27 11.22
N ARG A 520 -15.04 -5.47 12.19
CA ARG A 520 -16.02 -5.91 13.18
C ARG A 520 -17.38 -6.16 12.53
N ASN A 521 -17.90 -5.21 11.77
CA ASN A 521 -19.19 -5.36 11.13
C ASN A 521 -19.15 -6.38 9.98
N ALA A 522 -18.05 -6.51 9.25
CA ALA A 522 -17.89 -7.57 8.26
C ALA A 522 -18.01 -8.96 8.90
N VAL A 523 -17.31 -9.22 10.00
CA VAL A 523 -17.40 -10.50 10.71
C VAL A 523 -18.76 -10.69 11.36
N ARG A 524 -19.34 -9.68 12.00
CA ARG A 524 -20.70 -9.74 12.55
C ARG A 524 -21.73 -10.12 11.49
N ARG A 525 -21.63 -9.54 10.31
CA ARG A 525 -22.50 -9.86 9.17
C ARG A 525 -22.37 -11.31 8.74
N VAL A 526 -21.13 -11.84 8.67
CA VAL A 526 -20.86 -13.26 8.36
C VAL A 526 -21.48 -14.19 9.40
N LEU A 527 -21.47 -13.80 10.66
CA LEU A 527 -22.04 -14.57 11.78
C LEU A 527 -23.57 -14.39 11.93
N GLY A 528 -24.22 -13.59 11.07
CA GLY A 528 -25.65 -13.29 11.17
C GLY A 528 -26.00 -12.40 12.36
N LEU A 529 -25.03 -11.68 12.93
CA LEU A 529 -25.23 -10.75 14.04
C LEU A 529 -25.61 -9.35 13.51
N SER A 530 -26.34 -8.58 14.32
CA SER A 530 -26.67 -7.19 14.00
C SER A 530 -25.41 -6.33 13.89
N ALA A 531 -25.40 -5.38 12.96
CA ALA A 531 -24.37 -4.37 12.89
C ALA A 531 -24.32 -3.52 14.18
N VAL A 532 -23.14 -3.07 14.53
CA VAL A 532 -22.91 -2.14 15.64
C VAL A 532 -22.35 -0.83 15.09
N ALA A 533 -22.53 0.26 15.85
CA ALA A 533 -21.91 1.52 15.50
C ALA A 533 -20.39 1.34 15.41
N HIS A 534 -19.77 1.96 14.41
CA HIS A 534 -18.30 2.04 14.36
C HIS A 534 -17.83 2.80 15.61
N PRO A 535 -16.80 2.32 16.32
CA PRO A 535 -16.35 2.97 17.57
C PRO A 535 -15.81 4.39 17.33
N PHE A 536 -15.39 4.66 16.10
CA PHE A 536 -14.90 5.95 15.69
C PHE A 536 -15.90 6.56 14.73
N ASN A 537 -16.37 7.75 15.01
CA ASN A 537 -17.12 8.54 14.05
C ASN A 537 -16.10 9.14 13.09
N LEU A 538 -15.72 8.37 12.06
CA LEU A 538 -14.59 8.68 11.17
C LEU A 538 -14.85 9.93 10.32
N PHE A 539 -16.09 10.39 10.24
CA PHE A 539 -16.47 11.52 9.40
C PHE A 539 -17.17 12.59 10.22
N PRO A 540 -16.76 13.87 10.10
CA PRO A 540 -17.44 14.96 10.75
C PRO A 540 -18.89 14.94 10.27
N GLN A 541 -19.78 15.12 11.23
CA GLN A 541 -21.15 15.45 10.92
C GLN A 541 -21.18 16.88 10.39
N PRO A 542 -22.08 17.23 9.45
CA PRO A 542 -22.23 18.61 9.02
C PRO A 542 -22.38 19.54 10.22
N GLY A 543 -21.46 20.52 10.36
CA GLY A 543 -21.41 21.44 11.49
C GLY A 543 -20.75 20.87 12.78
N GLY A 544 -20.10 19.70 12.70
CA GLY A 544 -19.23 19.17 13.75
C GLY A 544 -17.75 19.51 13.51
N PRO A 545 -16.85 19.11 14.43
CA PRO A 545 -15.43 19.40 14.32
C PRO A 545 -14.81 18.73 13.09
N GLU A 546 -13.85 19.39 12.45
CA GLU A 546 -13.11 18.88 11.28
C GLU A 546 -12.23 17.69 11.63
N ILE A 547 -11.72 17.65 12.87
CA ILE A 547 -10.91 16.53 13.37
C ILE A 547 -11.70 15.84 14.49
N VAL A 548 -11.83 14.52 14.40
CA VAL A 548 -12.30 13.64 15.48
C VAL A 548 -11.27 12.56 15.68
N ASP A 549 -10.80 12.37 16.91
CA ASP A 549 -9.74 11.42 17.24
C ASP A 549 -10.17 10.43 18.33
N PRO A 550 -9.69 9.19 18.30
CA PRO A 550 -10.07 8.18 19.29
C PRO A 550 -9.49 8.46 20.68
N GLU A 551 -10.31 8.35 21.71
CA GLU A 551 -9.85 8.45 23.10
C GLU A 551 -8.87 7.32 23.45
N GLY A 552 -7.71 7.67 24.02
CA GLY A 552 -6.76 6.73 24.63
C GLY A 552 -5.77 6.10 23.64
N ASP A 553 -5.53 6.73 22.49
CA ASP A 553 -4.55 6.24 21.51
C ASP A 553 -3.23 7.03 21.50
N GLN A 554 -3.09 8.01 22.40
CA GLN A 554 -1.84 8.75 22.61
C GLN A 554 -0.68 7.80 22.97
N VAL A 555 0.47 8.01 22.34
CA VAL A 555 1.68 7.20 22.54
C VAL A 555 2.65 7.85 23.51
N PHE A 556 3.39 7.02 24.26
CA PHE A 556 4.48 7.51 25.11
C PHE A 556 5.59 8.12 24.26
N GLY A 557 6.00 9.33 24.60
CA GLY A 557 7.24 9.90 24.10
C GLY A 557 8.43 9.03 24.53
N THR A 558 9.36 8.77 23.59
CA THR A 558 10.42 7.77 23.72
C THR A 558 11.81 8.37 23.87
N GLY A 559 11.98 9.34 24.76
CA GLY A 559 13.28 9.93 25.12
C GLY A 559 13.68 9.71 26.56
N ALA A 560 14.93 9.96 26.92
CA ALA A 560 15.37 10.06 28.31
C ALA A 560 14.66 11.27 28.97
N GLY A 561 13.51 11.02 29.56
CA GLY A 561 12.59 12.05 30.06
C GLY A 561 11.14 11.79 29.62
N ALA A 562 10.89 10.69 28.92
CA ALA A 562 9.54 10.26 28.55
C ALA A 562 8.67 10.19 29.80
N GLY A 563 7.73 11.12 29.92
CA GLY A 563 6.70 11.12 30.96
C GLY A 563 5.65 10.05 30.68
N VAL A 564 4.84 9.75 31.68
CA VAL A 564 3.62 8.98 31.52
C VAL A 564 2.72 9.74 30.54
N ALA A 565 2.15 9.08 29.53
CA ALA A 565 1.16 9.69 28.67
C ALA A 565 0.06 10.33 29.52
N SER A 566 -0.21 11.61 29.27
CA SER A 566 -1.16 12.40 30.03
C SER A 566 -2.47 12.49 29.24
N ASP A 567 -3.59 12.48 29.93
CA ASP A 567 -4.90 12.77 29.33
C ASP A 567 -4.95 14.17 28.66
N ALA A 568 -4.01 15.07 28.99
CA ALA A 568 -3.86 16.34 28.30
C ALA A 568 -3.17 16.23 26.93
N GLN A 569 -2.60 15.09 26.60
CA GLN A 569 -1.98 14.81 25.31
C GLN A 569 -2.93 14.01 24.38
N ASP A 570 -4.01 13.48 24.91
CA ASP A 570 -5.05 12.74 24.22
C ASP A 570 -6.00 13.73 23.54
N ILE A 571 -5.86 13.89 22.23
CA ILE A 571 -6.69 14.75 21.39
C ILE A 571 -8.00 14.02 21.13
N LEU A 572 -9.14 14.65 21.37
CA LEU A 572 -10.44 14.08 21.05
C LEU A 572 -11.06 14.71 19.83
N SER A 573 -10.83 16.00 19.61
CA SER A 573 -11.31 16.71 18.42
C SER A 573 -10.64 18.06 18.23
N THR A 574 -10.69 18.57 17.00
CA THR A 574 -10.37 19.96 16.69
C THR A 574 -11.42 20.54 15.74
N ASP A 575 -11.99 21.66 16.12
CA ASP A 575 -12.98 22.41 15.38
C ASP A 575 -12.35 23.71 14.85
N TYR A 576 -12.63 24.04 13.61
CA TYR A 576 -12.13 25.23 12.93
C TYR A 576 -13.33 26.08 12.53
N ALA A 577 -13.40 27.30 12.99
CA ALA A 577 -14.47 28.21 12.66
C ALA A 577 -13.91 29.53 12.12
N TYR A 578 -14.60 30.14 11.18
CA TYR A 578 -14.29 31.51 10.76
C TYR A 578 -15.27 32.49 11.38
N ASP A 579 -14.77 33.36 12.25
CA ASP A 579 -15.52 34.49 12.79
C ASP A 579 -15.42 35.67 11.81
N ALA A 580 -16.40 35.78 10.93
CA ALA A 580 -16.44 36.84 9.90
C ALA A 580 -16.57 38.23 10.49
N ALA A 581 -17.17 38.40 11.68
CA ALA A 581 -17.35 39.70 12.31
C ALA A 581 -16.02 40.26 12.83
N ASN A 582 -15.14 39.40 13.35
CA ASN A 582 -13.81 39.75 13.84
C ASN A 582 -12.69 39.42 12.85
N ARG A 583 -13.00 38.82 11.70
CA ARG A 583 -12.05 38.35 10.69
C ARG A 583 -10.96 37.45 11.30
N GLN A 584 -11.37 36.46 12.10
CA GLN A 584 -10.49 35.55 12.79
C GLN A 584 -10.83 34.09 12.46
N ILE A 585 -9.79 33.24 12.32
CA ILE A 585 -9.96 31.80 12.41
C ILE A 585 -9.88 31.42 13.89
N VAL A 586 -10.85 30.66 14.35
CA VAL A 586 -10.94 30.15 15.72
C VAL A 586 -10.66 28.64 15.68
N TYR A 587 -9.59 28.24 16.32
CA TYR A 587 -9.21 26.84 16.48
C TYR A 587 -9.63 26.39 17.87
N THR A 588 -10.43 25.32 17.97
CA THR A 588 -10.89 24.77 19.25
C THR A 588 -10.43 23.32 19.37
N LEU A 589 -9.35 23.07 20.09
CA LEU A 589 -8.81 21.75 20.38
C LEU A 589 -9.44 21.20 21.65
N THR A 590 -10.09 20.05 21.58
CA THR A 590 -10.65 19.34 22.74
C THR A 590 -9.74 18.19 23.14
N LEU A 591 -9.31 18.17 24.39
CA LEU A 591 -8.46 17.15 25.00
C LEU A 591 -9.29 16.29 25.96
N LYS A 592 -8.85 15.07 26.23
CA LYS A 592 -9.50 14.22 27.22
C LYS A 592 -9.51 14.87 28.61
N ASN A 593 -8.40 15.46 29.03
CA ASN A 593 -8.33 16.22 30.28
C ASN A 593 -7.25 17.31 30.23
N ALA A 594 -7.63 18.50 29.83
CA ALA A 594 -6.71 19.64 29.79
C ALA A 594 -6.14 20.06 31.16
N ALA A 595 -6.74 19.63 32.26
CA ALA A 595 -6.24 19.97 33.61
C ALA A 595 -4.94 19.24 33.99
N THR A 596 -4.60 18.15 33.30
CA THR A 596 -3.38 17.37 33.52
C THR A 596 -2.16 17.89 32.75
N ARG A 597 -2.22 19.11 32.21
CA ARG A 597 -1.11 19.77 31.51
C ARG A 597 0.08 19.95 32.46
N THR A 598 1.28 19.73 31.90
CA THR A 598 2.55 19.99 32.61
C THR A 598 3.49 20.80 31.71
N GLU A 599 4.54 21.33 32.30
CA GLU A 599 5.61 22.02 31.57
C GLU A 599 6.15 21.18 30.41
N GLY A 600 6.41 21.85 29.29
CA GLY A 600 6.96 21.23 28.08
C GLY A 600 5.93 20.55 27.21
N MET A 601 4.65 20.54 27.59
CA MET A 601 3.59 20.12 26.67
C MET A 601 3.25 21.22 25.69
N SER A 602 3.08 20.86 24.42
CA SER A 602 2.62 21.76 23.38
C SER A 602 1.65 21.06 22.43
N TRP A 603 0.79 21.85 21.84
CA TRP A 603 -0.19 21.42 20.84
C TRP A 603 -0.04 22.31 19.61
N LEU A 604 0.05 21.67 18.45
CA LEU A 604 0.10 22.36 17.16
C LEU A 604 -1.17 21.98 16.39
N ILE A 605 -1.82 22.98 15.79
CA ILE A 605 -3.01 22.80 14.96
C ILE A 605 -2.69 23.46 13.62
N SER A 606 -2.86 22.73 12.51
CA SER A 606 -2.50 23.25 11.19
C SER A 606 -3.61 23.08 10.15
N SER A 607 -3.57 23.96 9.14
CA SER A 607 -4.43 23.91 7.94
C SER A 607 -3.56 24.06 6.72
N ASP A 608 -3.60 23.09 5.81
CA ASP A 608 -2.87 23.11 4.56
C ASP A 608 -3.72 23.74 3.44
N PHE A 609 -3.21 24.77 2.79
CA PHE A 609 -3.84 25.45 1.64
C PHE A 609 -3.07 25.21 0.33
N GLY A 610 -2.32 24.13 0.25
CA GLY A 610 -1.51 23.74 -0.89
C GLY A 610 -0.11 24.35 -0.86
N PRO A 611 0.12 25.58 -1.35
CA PRO A 611 1.46 26.18 -1.33
C PRO A 611 1.94 26.54 0.08
N ILE A 612 1.02 26.73 1.01
CA ILE A 612 1.29 27.16 2.40
C ILE A 612 0.45 26.37 3.38
N THR A 613 1.09 25.87 4.43
CA THR A 613 0.42 25.37 5.64
C THR A 613 0.50 26.44 6.72
N ILE A 614 -0.64 26.85 7.25
CA ILE A 614 -0.76 27.75 8.41
C ILE A 614 -0.86 26.89 9.66
N TYR A 615 -0.12 27.23 10.70
CA TYR A 615 -0.26 26.55 12.00
C TYR A 615 -0.39 27.55 13.15
N VAL A 616 -1.05 27.11 14.21
CA VAL A 616 -1.06 27.76 15.53
C VAL A 616 -0.54 26.78 16.58
N THR A 617 0.11 27.29 17.62
CA THR A 617 0.60 26.46 18.73
C THR A 617 0.10 26.99 20.08
N ALA A 618 -0.13 26.06 20.99
CA ALA A 618 -0.30 26.34 22.41
C ALA A 618 0.80 25.62 23.19
N THR A 619 1.49 26.28 24.08
CA THR A 619 2.58 25.71 24.88
C THR A 619 2.40 26.01 26.35
N ALA A 620 2.52 24.99 27.21
CA ALA A 620 2.46 25.12 28.67
C ALA A 620 3.85 25.41 29.26
N SER A 621 3.97 26.49 30.02
CA SER A 621 5.18 26.86 30.75
C SER A 621 5.27 26.12 32.08
N ASP A 622 6.43 26.27 32.76
CA ASP A 622 6.71 25.83 34.14
C ASP A 622 5.75 26.41 35.17
N THR A 623 5.24 27.60 34.92
CA THR A 623 4.28 28.29 35.82
C THR A 623 2.83 27.91 35.55
N GLY A 624 2.58 26.99 34.57
CA GLY A 624 1.22 26.62 34.12
C GLY A 624 0.58 27.68 33.22
N THR A 625 1.31 28.74 32.86
CA THR A 625 0.86 29.75 31.92
C THR A 625 0.93 29.19 30.50
N MET A 626 -0.06 29.54 29.69
CA MET A 626 -0.07 29.14 28.28
C MET A 626 0.44 30.28 27.41
N SER A 627 1.28 29.96 26.44
CA SER A 627 1.62 30.82 25.30
C SER A 627 0.95 30.33 24.05
N TYR A 628 0.61 31.25 23.14
CA TYR A 628 -0.08 30.94 21.90
C TYR A 628 0.63 31.65 20.76
N THR A 629 1.17 30.89 19.80
CA THR A 629 1.90 31.45 18.65
C THR A 629 1.29 30.97 17.35
N TYR A 630 1.73 31.57 16.22
CA TYR A 630 1.35 31.13 14.89
C TYR A 630 2.54 31.17 13.96
N GLY A 631 2.45 30.43 12.87
CA GLY A 631 3.49 30.39 11.88
C GLY A 631 3.04 29.78 10.55
N LYS A 632 4.01 29.54 9.70
CA LYS A 632 3.79 28.92 8.37
C LYS A 632 4.80 27.83 8.08
N ILE A 633 4.40 26.96 7.17
CA ILE A 633 5.29 26.05 6.44
C ILE A 633 5.13 26.36 4.95
N ASP A 634 6.22 26.71 4.28
CA ASP A 634 6.23 26.92 2.84
C ASP A 634 6.41 25.59 2.11
N ASN A 635 5.33 25.11 1.50
CA ASN A 635 5.29 23.85 0.78
C ASN A 635 5.88 23.94 -0.64
N SER A 636 6.16 25.17 -1.13
CA SER A 636 6.75 25.39 -2.46
C SER A 636 8.26 25.14 -2.49
N LEU A 637 8.91 25.06 -1.33
CA LEU A 637 10.35 24.87 -1.19
C LEU A 637 10.69 23.37 -1.13
N ALA A 638 11.79 22.99 -1.77
CA ALA A 638 12.29 21.61 -1.73
C ALA A 638 12.69 21.14 -0.31
N VAL A 639 13.00 22.09 0.58
CA VAL A 639 13.21 21.88 2.01
C VAL A 639 12.16 22.73 2.72
N ARG A 640 11.21 22.07 3.38
CA ARG A 640 10.16 22.74 4.15
C ARG A 640 10.80 23.47 5.32
N SER A 641 10.59 24.80 5.41
CA SER A 641 10.95 25.59 6.60
C SER A 641 9.69 25.85 7.42
N GLN A 642 9.80 25.63 8.71
CA GLN A 642 8.79 26.07 9.68
C GLN A 642 9.19 27.42 10.22
N ASP A 643 8.43 28.46 9.87
CA ASP A 643 8.69 29.83 10.29
C ASP A 643 7.67 30.21 11.39
N ASP A 644 8.14 30.46 12.59
CA ASP A 644 7.35 31.08 13.65
C ASP A 644 7.23 32.61 13.35
N LEU A 645 6.01 33.10 13.27
CA LEU A 645 5.69 34.48 12.88
C LEU A 645 5.30 35.36 14.07
N GLY A 646 5.18 34.78 15.28
CA GLY A 646 4.91 35.49 16.54
C GLY A 646 3.64 35.05 17.23
N ASP A 647 3.11 35.92 18.10
CA ASP A 647 1.96 35.60 18.96
C ASP A 647 0.64 35.59 18.16
N ALA A 648 -0.23 34.60 18.44
CA ALA A 648 -1.64 34.61 18.04
C ALA A 648 -2.38 35.79 18.64
N ASP A 649 -3.59 36.14 18.18
CA ASP A 649 -4.32 37.30 18.74
C ASP A 649 -4.78 37.03 20.17
N SER A 650 -5.22 35.84 20.44
CA SER A 650 -5.55 35.38 21.81
C SER A 650 -5.60 33.87 21.87
N GLY A 651 -5.49 33.36 23.10
CA GLY A 651 -5.75 31.98 23.42
C GLY A 651 -6.26 31.82 24.87
N GLU A 652 -7.02 30.77 25.07
CA GLU A 652 -7.55 30.43 26.40
C GLU A 652 -7.69 28.92 26.57
N VAL A 653 -7.71 28.49 27.85
CA VAL A 653 -8.13 27.13 28.19
C VAL A 653 -9.48 27.19 28.89
N ARG A 654 -10.47 26.52 28.35
CA ARG A 654 -11.83 26.49 28.89
C ARG A 654 -12.29 25.03 29.08
N GLY A 655 -12.29 24.58 30.35
CA GLY A 655 -12.54 23.16 30.62
C GLY A 655 -11.48 22.28 29.96
N ASN A 656 -11.91 21.37 29.10
CA ASN A 656 -11.02 20.48 28.34
C ASN A 656 -10.61 21.04 26.99
N GLN A 657 -10.94 22.28 26.69
CA GLN A 657 -10.66 22.89 25.38
C GLN A 657 -9.52 23.91 25.49
N ILE A 658 -8.65 23.90 24.45
CA ILE A 658 -7.70 24.95 24.13
C ILE A 658 -8.27 25.71 22.95
N ILE A 659 -8.52 26.99 23.09
CA ILE A 659 -9.10 27.84 22.05
C ILE A 659 -8.07 28.87 21.64
N ILE A 660 -7.74 28.94 20.34
CA ILE A 660 -6.78 29.91 19.79
C ILE A 660 -7.48 30.74 18.71
N ARG A 661 -7.28 32.03 18.69
CA ARG A 661 -7.82 32.95 17.68
C ARG A 661 -6.70 33.61 16.92
N LEU A 662 -6.81 33.61 15.59
CA LEU A 662 -5.80 34.17 14.69
C LEU A 662 -6.49 35.02 13.62
N SER A 663 -6.15 36.30 13.57
CA SER A 663 -6.65 37.23 12.57
C SER A 663 -6.14 36.89 11.16
N VAL A 664 -7.05 36.83 10.21
CA VAL A 664 -6.68 36.67 8.79
C VAL A 664 -5.90 37.90 8.27
N ASP A 665 -6.06 39.06 8.90
CA ASP A 665 -5.30 40.25 8.54
C ASP A 665 -3.81 40.14 8.93
N LYS A 666 -3.48 39.41 10.00
CA LYS A 666 -2.10 39.02 10.31
C LYS A 666 -1.51 38.11 9.23
N LEU A 667 -2.29 37.19 8.73
CA LEU A 667 -1.87 36.27 7.67
C LEU A 667 -1.69 36.98 6.34
N ALA A 668 -2.57 37.91 6.01
CA ALA A 668 -2.52 38.69 4.77
C ALA A 668 -1.38 39.72 4.74
N ALA A 669 -0.85 40.11 5.90
CA ALA A 669 0.22 41.11 5.98
C ALA A 669 1.48 40.68 5.20
N PRO A 670 2.03 41.50 4.29
CA PRO A 670 3.20 41.13 3.49
C PRO A 670 4.46 40.84 4.31
N THR A 671 4.54 41.37 5.52
CA THR A 671 5.64 41.16 6.47
C THR A 671 5.51 39.83 7.24
N ALA A 672 4.35 39.17 7.19
CA ALA A 672 4.09 37.87 7.81
C ALA A 672 4.00 36.78 6.74
N LEU A 673 2.78 36.41 6.35
CA LEU A 673 2.52 35.33 5.39
C LEU A 673 2.32 35.85 3.96
N GLY A 674 1.74 37.06 3.82
CA GLY A 674 1.31 37.56 2.51
C GLY A 674 0.21 36.71 1.85
N TYR A 675 -0.57 35.97 2.64
CA TYR A 675 -1.57 35.00 2.15
C TYR A 675 -2.90 35.23 2.85
N ASP A 676 -3.94 35.57 2.08
CA ASP A 676 -5.31 35.69 2.58
C ASP A 676 -6.07 34.37 2.36
N PRO A 677 -6.43 33.66 3.46
CA PRO A 677 -7.17 32.41 3.36
C PRO A 677 -8.68 32.60 3.15
N VAL A 678 -9.23 33.80 3.25
CA VAL A 678 -10.67 34.06 3.12
C VAL A 678 -11.20 33.61 1.76
N GLY A 679 -12.27 32.85 1.75
CA GLY A 679 -12.87 32.25 0.56
C GLY A 679 -12.13 31.02 0.03
N LYS A 680 -11.11 30.53 0.72
CA LYS A 680 -10.35 29.34 0.34
C LYS A 680 -10.69 28.17 1.24
N THR A 681 -10.51 26.96 0.69
CA THR A 681 -10.66 25.69 1.43
C THR A 681 -9.28 25.09 1.65
N SER A 682 -9.00 24.64 2.86
CA SER A 682 -7.81 23.84 3.14
C SER A 682 -7.92 22.48 2.44
N THR A 683 -6.79 21.90 2.11
CA THR A 683 -6.70 20.53 1.53
C THR A 683 -6.45 19.47 2.57
N ALA A 684 -6.06 19.88 3.80
CA ALA A 684 -5.89 19.01 4.96
C ALA A 684 -5.89 19.85 6.26
N THR A 685 -6.32 19.23 7.34
CA THR A 685 -6.19 19.73 8.71
C THR A 685 -5.49 18.70 9.58
N GLU A 686 -4.66 19.18 10.53
CA GLU A 686 -3.92 18.31 11.45
C GLU A 686 -3.85 18.95 12.84
N ALA A 687 -3.96 18.13 13.88
CA ALA A 687 -3.67 18.50 15.24
C ALA A 687 -2.63 17.52 15.83
N LEU A 688 -1.68 18.06 16.56
CA LEU A 688 -0.54 17.32 17.12
C LEU A 688 -0.32 17.75 18.56
N SER A 689 -0.25 16.79 19.48
CA SER A 689 0.26 17.02 20.83
C SER A 689 1.72 16.57 20.95
N GLN A 690 2.51 17.35 21.68
CA GLN A 690 3.94 17.11 21.85
C GLN A 690 4.35 17.26 23.31
N VAL A 691 5.43 16.56 23.69
CA VAL A 691 6.06 16.70 25.00
C VAL A 691 7.57 16.68 24.83
N GLY A 692 8.26 17.50 25.61
CA GLY A 692 9.71 17.50 25.69
C GLY A 692 10.31 18.88 25.95
N VAL A 693 11.49 18.89 26.58
CA VAL A 693 12.31 20.10 26.76
C VAL A 693 13.56 19.89 25.89
N GLY A 694 13.66 20.62 24.79
CA GLY A 694 14.79 20.56 23.85
C GLY A 694 14.62 19.60 22.66
N LEU A 695 13.98 18.44 22.82
CA LEU A 695 13.54 17.57 21.73
C LEU A 695 12.04 17.34 21.93
N LEU A 696 11.23 17.78 20.99
CA LEU A 696 9.79 17.56 20.98
C LEU A 696 9.48 16.16 20.43
N PHE A 697 8.64 15.42 21.13
CA PHE A 697 8.14 14.12 20.70
C PHE A 697 6.64 14.21 20.52
N ALA A 698 6.14 13.79 19.37
CA ALA A 698 4.72 13.65 19.14
C ALA A 698 4.16 12.61 20.12
N ALA A 699 3.15 12.99 20.88
CA ALA A 699 2.45 12.09 21.79
C ALA A 699 1.12 11.64 21.20
N ASP A 700 0.49 12.50 20.41
CA ASP A 700 -0.73 12.22 19.68
C ASP A 700 -0.79 13.03 18.40
N THR A 701 -1.44 12.49 17.35
CA THR A 701 -1.57 13.16 16.06
C THR A 701 -2.91 12.80 15.43
N ALA A 702 -3.72 13.79 15.15
CA ALA A 702 -5.03 13.65 14.53
C ALA A 702 -5.10 14.42 13.22
N ASN A 703 -5.72 13.84 12.22
CA ASN A 703 -5.95 14.47 10.91
C ASN A 703 -7.46 14.60 10.64
N GLY A 704 -7.85 15.58 9.88
CA GLY A 704 -9.25 15.91 9.68
C GLY A 704 -9.63 16.34 8.29
N ALA A 705 -10.87 16.80 8.19
CA ALA A 705 -11.49 17.26 6.96
C ALA A 705 -10.95 18.60 6.48
N ASP A 706 -11.33 18.94 5.26
CA ASP A 706 -11.11 20.27 4.69
C ASP A 706 -11.89 21.32 5.49
N PHE A 707 -11.25 22.46 5.74
CA PHE A 707 -11.85 23.62 6.39
C PHE A 707 -11.99 24.77 5.39
N LYS A 708 -13.16 25.37 5.28
CA LYS A 708 -13.43 26.52 4.43
C LYS A 708 -13.52 27.81 5.25
N VAL A 709 -12.75 28.79 4.88
CA VAL A 709 -12.72 30.13 5.52
C VAL A 709 -13.78 31.02 4.87
N GLU A 710 -15.05 30.92 5.32
CA GLU A 710 -16.17 31.73 4.77
C GLU A 710 -17.19 32.19 5.82
#